data_322d7fc0b61a5e5ed42296dd981c6184
#
_entry.id   322d7fc0b61a5e5ed42296dd981c6184
#
_cell.length_a   1.000
_cell.length_b   1.000
_cell.length_c   1.000
_cell.angle_alpha   90.00
_cell.angle_beta   90.00
_cell.angle_gamma   90.00
#
_symmetry.space_group_name_H-M   'P 1'
#
loop_
_entity.id
_entity.type
_entity.pdbx_description
1 polymer ?
#
loop_
_entity_poly.entity_id
_entity_poly.type
_entity_poly.pdbx_seq_one_letter_code
_entity_poly.pdbx_strand_id
1 'polypeptide(L)'
;MSALVFAVLTALTGPAAFASDTGSAHKLVSYPPSSQLDFSGTLETPAGQHGFLTTGANGHFYFADGKRARFWGINVSSTRLDIPPDQIERVVENFARAGLNMVRLEAIDNRNCLLGKVDSPDSLHFDGRYLDRLDHWMDSLRRHGIYYYLDLLDFRTFKSGDNVLNAREMDRGARPYALYDDYLIQLQQDYAKRLLTHKNPYSGLMPVNDPALAMVEICNEHGFFLYPEKLETLVEPYRTDLRNRWNRWLRDRYGTREKLQAAWGDINGFTVLRDDEDPERLSVDLPLLTRAFANADPMAADIRRAPPRLRDGVQFLTELQRTYLRTMRDYLFSLGLQAPITAVVSNDVAPDIWSVAQECDFTAENWYGDTIKDDPRTPGLRYYSNHNPLREDGPLGVAPFTAGLRWNNKPVVIREWGTIWPNRYRAVSEPELLAYASLQDYDAVLLFGYQTNRAPNGAEADALNDYAFQVDPTVWGLHAIAGQAFLTHAIRSADHTATLVYPPAHLYDWPAHLSELHRASWSVRVQSRVATSRPDASAQTPTGTLSDLQSLRELLNYFGKRGVPISEKSLTTGVWHSDTGQITRYDHDGRLEVSTPTLAILSGELEPGHLYDVGSLHVSTANRFATIVAYSLDGLPLARSRHRVIKMVTRAENSEEQLDRAPKDAPAPWQLTTAGAGPVVTFGSGSIAPTKVWIEPQRVNGKPVPLPLPLLTMDMVSGTWEMELAAGTARLLCDTVEIHGTLHGRDFTTSDEAVVMKFEKKKKLIGITAAKQ
;
A
#
# COMPACT_ATOMS: atom_id res chain seq x y z
N MET A 1 2.81 -0.58 22.12
CA MET A 1 3.13 -1.29 20.87
C MET A 1 2.91 -0.46 19.62
N SER A 2 2.64 0.82 19.74
CA SER A 2 2.49 1.76 18.63
C SER A 2 3.80 2.28 18.01
N ALA A 3 4.94 1.75 18.39
CA ALA A 3 6.22 2.12 17.77
C ALA A 3 6.56 1.28 16.53
N LEU A 4 5.55 0.73 15.86
CA LEU A 4 5.75 -0.38 14.94
C LEU A 4 5.94 0.00 13.47
N VAL A 5 5.85 1.26 13.10
CA VAL A 5 5.77 1.59 11.67
C VAL A 5 6.92 2.45 11.13
N PHE A 6 7.75 3.10 11.94
CA PHE A 6 8.59 4.16 11.38
C PHE A 6 10.05 4.19 11.85
N ALA A 7 10.86 3.30 11.31
CA ALA A 7 12.31 3.49 11.23
C ALA A 7 12.81 3.36 9.77
N VAL A 8 12.09 3.93 8.82
CA VAL A 8 12.21 3.51 7.41
C VAL A 8 13.18 4.32 6.56
N LEU A 9 13.69 5.46 7.01
CA LEU A 9 14.40 6.36 6.08
C LEU A 9 15.76 6.90 6.49
N THR A 10 16.43 6.35 7.49
CA THR A 10 17.74 6.85 7.90
C THR A 10 18.96 6.16 7.28
N ALA A 11 18.80 5.14 6.47
CA ALA A 11 19.92 4.32 5.98
C ALA A 11 20.21 4.46 4.47
N LEU A 12 20.28 5.67 3.92
CA LEU A 12 20.66 5.89 2.52
C LEU A 12 21.91 6.76 2.34
N THR A 13 22.88 6.70 3.27
CA THR A 13 24.16 7.35 3.04
C THR A 13 25.32 6.48 3.50
N GLY A 14 25.83 5.65 2.61
CA GLY A 14 27.16 5.04 2.73
C GLY A 14 27.69 4.69 1.35
N PRO A 15 28.90 5.10 0.97
CA PRO A 15 29.47 4.69 -0.30
C PRO A 15 30.02 3.25 -0.16
N ALA A 16 29.40 2.30 -0.84
CA ALA A 16 30.01 1.00 -1.04
C ALA A 16 30.72 0.97 -2.39
N ALA A 17 32.02 1.05 -2.33
CA ALA A 17 32.89 0.64 -3.43
C ALA A 17 32.95 -0.90 -3.41
N PHE A 18 32.58 -1.54 -4.50
CA PHE A 18 32.87 -2.97 -4.68
C PHE A 18 33.47 -3.20 -6.06
N ALA A 19 34.54 -3.97 -6.04
CA ALA A 19 35.30 -4.41 -7.19
C ALA A 19 34.93 -5.83 -7.59
N SER A 20 34.83 -6.04 -8.89
CA SER A 20 35.20 -7.13 -9.79
C SER A 20 34.88 -8.61 -9.42
N ASP A 21 34.01 -9.16 -10.21
CA ASP A 21 34.22 -10.10 -11.34
C ASP A 21 34.44 -11.58 -11.00
N THR A 22 33.64 -12.37 -11.58
CA THR A 22 33.69 -13.67 -12.25
C THR A 22 32.56 -14.61 -11.83
N GLY A 23 31.52 -14.67 -12.63
CA GLY A 23 30.49 -15.70 -12.58
C GLY A 23 29.37 -15.36 -13.55
N SER A 24 28.92 -16.26 -14.35
CA SER A 24 27.86 -16.07 -15.35
C SER A 24 26.68 -15.30 -14.76
N ALA A 25 26.54 -14.05 -15.16
CA ALA A 25 25.45 -13.18 -14.76
C ALA A 25 24.14 -13.73 -15.32
N HIS A 26 23.26 -14.21 -14.47
CA HIS A 26 21.87 -14.44 -14.82
C HIS A 26 21.18 -13.09 -14.79
N LYS A 27 20.68 -12.62 -15.94
CA LYS A 27 19.94 -11.37 -16.05
C LYS A 27 18.63 -11.50 -15.28
N LEU A 28 18.43 -10.69 -14.26
CA LEU A 28 17.11 -10.35 -13.79
C LEU A 28 16.42 -9.46 -14.84
N VAL A 29 15.24 -9.83 -15.15
CA VAL A 29 14.54 -9.26 -16.27
C VAL A 29 13.74 -8.05 -15.77
N SER A 30 14.01 -6.87 -16.35
CA SER A 30 13.13 -5.72 -16.19
C SER A 30 11.74 -6.11 -16.71
N TYR A 31 10.71 -5.86 -15.95
CA TYR A 31 9.33 -6.15 -16.35
C TYR A 31 8.84 -5.11 -17.36
N PRO A 32 8.11 -5.55 -18.35
CA PRO A 32 8.29 -6.78 -19.08
C PRO A 32 9.34 -6.59 -20.17
N PRO A 33 10.39 -7.42 -20.22
CA PRO A 33 11.46 -7.22 -21.22
C PRO A 33 10.95 -7.56 -22.56
N SER A 34 10.24 -7.61 -23.22
CA SER A 34 9.79 -8.16 -24.51
C SER A 34 8.56 -9.07 -24.37
N SER A 35 7.86 -8.95 -23.24
CA SER A 35 6.74 -9.82 -23.00
C SER A 35 5.58 -9.45 -23.90
N GLN A 36 4.81 -10.43 -24.27
CA GLN A 36 3.52 -10.22 -24.91
C GLN A 36 2.47 -9.68 -23.90
N LEU A 37 2.83 -9.56 -22.62
CA LEU A 37 2.06 -8.86 -21.61
C LEU A 37 2.30 -7.36 -21.70
N ASP A 38 1.97 -6.79 -22.85
CA ASP A 38 1.98 -5.35 -23.06
C ASP A 38 0.56 -4.81 -22.89
N PHE A 39 0.33 -4.15 -21.77
CA PHE A 39 -0.95 -3.54 -21.43
C PHE A 39 -1.02 -2.05 -21.80
N SER A 40 -0.02 -1.49 -22.47
CA SER A 40 -0.02 -0.08 -22.86
C SER A 40 -1.26 0.32 -23.68
N GLY A 41 -1.75 -0.63 -24.50
CA GLY A 41 -2.98 -0.44 -25.27
C GLY A 41 -4.27 -0.35 -24.44
N THR A 42 -4.23 -0.60 -23.14
CA THR A 42 -5.37 -0.41 -22.23
C THR A 42 -5.42 1.00 -21.64
N LEU A 43 -4.33 1.77 -21.75
CA LEU A 43 -4.25 3.14 -21.26
C LEU A 43 -4.86 4.11 -22.27
N GLU A 44 -5.68 5.00 -21.77
CA GLU A 44 -6.29 6.07 -22.58
C GLU A 44 -5.35 7.28 -22.61
N THR A 45 -4.83 7.60 -23.78
CA THR A 45 -3.84 8.65 -24.00
C THR A 45 -4.43 9.89 -24.68
N PRO A 46 -4.08 11.12 -24.24
CA PRO A 46 -3.30 11.43 -23.05
C PRO A 46 -4.11 11.26 -21.76
N ALA A 47 -3.44 11.12 -20.61
CA ALA A 47 -4.10 11.24 -19.32
C ALA A 47 -4.77 12.62 -19.20
N GLY A 48 -5.92 12.66 -18.53
CA GLY A 48 -6.71 13.89 -18.39
C GLY A 48 -7.74 14.13 -19.50
N GLN A 49 -7.83 13.27 -20.52
CA GLN A 49 -8.83 13.44 -21.60
C GLN A 49 -10.29 13.37 -21.11
N HIS A 50 -10.55 12.79 -19.96
CA HIS A 50 -11.87 12.73 -19.33
C HIS A 50 -12.16 13.91 -18.38
N GLY A 51 -11.26 14.93 -18.37
CA GLY A 51 -11.32 16.04 -17.46
C GLY A 51 -10.79 15.73 -16.06
N PHE A 52 -11.06 16.63 -15.12
CA PHE A 52 -10.57 16.52 -13.75
C PHE A 52 -11.22 15.39 -12.98
N LEU A 53 -10.47 14.82 -12.05
CA LEU A 53 -10.96 13.83 -11.09
C LEU A 53 -11.82 14.55 -10.03
N THR A 54 -12.92 13.92 -9.64
CA THR A 54 -13.84 14.41 -8.61
C THR A 54 -14.29 13.27 -7.69
N THR A 55 -14.86 13.60 -6.54
CA THR A 55 -15.42 12.61 -5.62
C THR A 55 -16.94 12.53 -5.74
N GLY A 56 -17.48 11.33 -5.89
CA GLY A 56 -18.91 11.07 -5.90
C GLY A 56 -19.50 10.86 -4.50
N ALA A 57 -20.79 11.13 -4.33
CA ALA A 57 -21.49 10.94 -3.05
C ALA A 57 -21.53 9.47 -2.57
N ASN A 58 -21.25 8.52 -3.45
CA ASN A 58 -21.16 7.10 -3.15
C ASN A 58 -19.76 6.65 -2.68
N GLY A 59 -18.84 7.59 -2.45
CA GLY A 59 -17.51 7.32 -1.92
C GLY A 59 -16.52 6.76 -2.95
N HIS A 60 -16.64 7.17 -4.22
CA HIS A 60 -15.74 6.80 -5.29
C HIS A 60 -15.30 8.00 -6.12
N PHE A 61 -14.20 7.83 -6.85
CA PHE A 61 -13.74 8.83 -7.82
C PHE A 61 -14.46 8.71 -9.16
N TYR A 62 -14.68 9.87 -9.77
CA TYR A 62 -15.23 10.03 -11.12
C TYR A 62 -14.48 11.11 -11.87
N PHE A 63 -14.32 10.93 -13.16
CA PHE A 63 -13.89 12.00 -14.05
C PHE A 63 -15.05 12.96 -14.35
N ALA A 64 -14.73 14.13 -14.91
CA ALA A 64 -15.72 15.16 -15.20
C ALA A 64 -16.81 14.70 -16.19
N ASP A 65 -16.51 13.72 -17.03
CA ASP A 65 -17.48 13.09 -17.95
C ASP A 65 -18.39 12.05 -17.28
N GLY A 66 -18.21 11.78 -15.98
CA GLY A 66 -18.99 10.83 -15.20
C GLY A 66 -18.45 9.38 -15.24
N LYS A 67 -17.36 9.13 -15.94
CA LYS A 67 -16.68 7.81 -15.93
C LYS A 67 -16.08 7.56 -14.56
N ARG A 68 -16.34 6.38 -13.98
CA ARG A 68 -15.68 5.99 -12.71
C ARG A 68 -14.18 5.81 -12.92
N ALA A 69 -13.39 6.38 -12.02
CA ALA A 69 -11.94 6.27 -12.03
C ALA A 69 -11.47 5.23 -11.00
N ARG A 70 -10.54 4.39 -11.42
CA ARG A 70 -9.76 3.50 -10.56
C ARG A 70 -8.31 3.52 -11.00
N PHE A 71 -7.40 3.35 -10.02
CA PHE A 71 -5.98 3.45 -10.31
C PHE A 71 -5.20 2.29 -9.71
N TRP A 72 -4.26 1.77 -10.50
CA TRP A 72 -3.25 0.82 -10.08
C TRP A 72 -1.90 1.37 -10.49
N GLY A 73 -1.00 1.56 -9.54
CA GLY A 73 0.20 2.32 -9.81
C GLY A 73 1.36 2.04 -8.89
N ILE A 74 2.30 2.97 -8.91
CA ILE A 74 3.56 2.84 -8.21
C ILE A 74 4.06 4.21 -7.71
N ASN A 75 4.92 4.18 -6.71
CA ASN A 75 5.62 5.36 -6.20
C ASN A 75 7.01 5.47 -6.81
N VAL A 76 7.41 6.69 -7.18
CA VAL A 76 8.79 7.08 -7.48
C VAL A 76 9.14 8.27 -6.60
N SER A 77 10.15 8.15 -5.77
CA SER A 77 10.37 9.08 -4.67
C SER A 77 11.76 9.74 -4.66
N SER A 78 11.81 10.98 -4.15
CA SER A 78 13.04 11.71 -3.82
C SER A 78 14.03 11.82 -5.00
N THR A 79 15.30 11.55 -4.73
CA THR A 79 16.40 11.61 -5.73
C THR A 79 16.25 10.59 -6.86
N ARG A 80 15.34 9.63 -6.75
CA ARG A 80 15.02 8.67 -7.82
C ARG A 80 14.30 9.32 -8.99
N LEU A 81 13.73 10.50 -8.80
CA LEU A 81 13.16 11.33 -9.86
C LEU A 81 14.22 12.11 -10.64
N ASP A 82 15.43 12.28 -10.10
CA ASP A 82 16.53 13.03 -10.72
C ASP A 82 17.36 12.17 -11.68
N ILE A 83 16.72 11.67 -12.73
CA ILE A 83 17.35 10.91 -13.81
C ILE A 83 17.25 11.66 -15.15
N PRO A 84 18.10 11.34 -16.14
CA PRO A 84 18.06 11.98 -17.47
C PRO A 84 16.70 11.77 -18.18
N PRO A 85 16.28 12.73 -19.05
CA PRO A 85 14.99 12.64 -19.75
C PRO A 85 14.79 11.36 -20.55
N ASP A 86 15.83 10.87 -21.24
CA ASP A 86 15.76 9.63 -22.00
C ASP A 86 15.56 8.39 -21.11
N GLN A 87 16.03 8.44 -19.86
CA GLN A 87 15.75 7.40 -18.87
C GLN A 87 14.31 7.52 -18.32
N ILE A 88 13.83 8.76 -18.13
CA ILE A 88 12.42 8.99 -17.72
C ILE A 88 11.49 8.36 -18.77
N GLU A 89 11.69 8.63 -20.06
CA GLU A 89 10.87 8.06 -21.13
C GLU A 89 10.86 6.52 -21.07
N ARG A 90 12.02 5.88 -20.96
CA ARG A 90 12.09 4.41 -20.85
C ARG A 90 11.37 3.85 -19.64
N VAL A 91 11.47 4.52 -18.48
CA VAL A 91 10.77 4.10 -17.26
C VAL A 91 9.25 4.25 -17.43
N VAL A 92 8.80 5.37 -17.98
CA VAL A 92 7.37 5.62 -18.22
C VAL A 92 6.81 4.65 -19.26
N GLU A 93 7.54 4.34 -20.32
CA GLU A 93 7.17 3.29 -21.28
C GLU A 93 7.02 1.93 -20.61
N ASN A 94 7.90 1.57 -19.66
CA ASN A 94 7.79 0.33 -18.90
C ASN A 94 6.55 0.34 -17.99
N PHE A 95 6.22 1.48 -17.37
CA PHE A 95 4.99 1.63 -16.60
C PHE A 95 3.75 1.47 -17.48
N ALA A 96 3.75 2.08 -18.66
CA ALA A 96 2.67 1.92 -19.61
C ALA A 96 2.49 0.45 -20.06
N ARG A 97 3.58 -0.25 -20.38
CA ARG A 97 3.54 -1.68 -20.71
C ARG A 97 2.99 -2.54 -19.58
N ALA A 98 3.34 -2.19 -18.31
CA ALA A 98 2.78 -2.84 -17.15
C ALA A 98 1.28 -2.50 -16.94
N GLY A 99 0.72 -1.56 -17.72
CA GLY A 99 -0.66 -1.10 -17.59
C GLY A 99 -0.91 -0.27 -16.34
N LEU A 100 0.15 0.34 -15.78
CA LEU A 100 0.00 1.25 -14.65
C LEU A 100 -0.60 2.56 -15.14
N ASN A 101 -1.67 3.00 -14.49
CA ASN A 101 -2.36 4.23 -14.87
C ASN A 101 -2.18 5.38 -13.87
N MET A 102 -1.32 5.19 -12.83
CA MET A 102 -0.97 6.24 -11.88
C MET A 102 0.46 6.10 -11.35
N VAL A 103 1.15 7.22 -11.22
CA VAL A 103 2.45 7.33 -10.53
C VAL A 103 2.36 8.42 -9.47
N ARG A 104 2.71 8.09 -8.23
CA ARG A 104 2.89 9.08 -7.17
C ARG A 104 4.34 9.58 -7.21
N LEU A 105 4.48 10.87 -7.39
CA LEU A 105 5.75 11.60 -7.36
C LEU A 105 5.97 12.13 -5.95
N GLU A 106 6.64 11.33 -5.16
CA GLU A 106 6.70 11.46 -3.71
C GLU A 106 8.00 12.11 -3.23
N ALA A 107 7.95 12.73 -2.06
CA ALA A 107 9.11 13.26 -1.34
C ALA A 107 9.99 14.18 -2.20
N ILE A 108 9.36 14.96 -3.08
CA ILE A 108 10.04 15.91 -3.97
C ILE A 108 10.64 17.09 -3.19
N ASP A 109 10.21 17.31 -1.95
CA ASP A 109 10.73 18.30 -1.01
C ASP A 109 11.93 17.81 -0.18
N ASN A 110 12.37 16.56 -0.37
CA ASN A 110 13.46 15.95 0.38
C ASN A 110 14.82 16.61 0.05
N ARG A 111 15.85 16.23 0.81
CA ARG A 111 17.24 16.65 0.61
C ARG A 111 17.74 16.30 -0.78
N ASN A 112 18.45 17.24 -1.42
CA ASN A 112 18.99 17.12 -2.79
C ASN A 112 17.90 16.92 -3.88
N CYS A 113 16.69 17.33 -3.59
CA CYS A 113 15.55 17.32 -4.50
C CYS A 113 15.12 18.75 -4.86
N LEU A 114 13.83 19.00 -5.06
CA LEU A 114 13.30 20.25 -5.58
C LEU A 114 13.71 21.50 -4.77
N LEU A 115 13.85 21.38 -3.44
CA LEU A 115 14.26 22.48 -2.57
C LEU A 115 15.79 22.61 -2.39
N GLY A 116 16.54 22.01 -3.30
CA GLY A 116 17.98 22.16 -3.40
C GLY A 116 18.80 21.24 -2.51
N LYS A 117 20.09 21.52 -2.46
CA LYS A 117 21.06 20.66 -1.77
C LYS A 117 20.98 20.80 -0.25
N VAL A 118 21.50 19.79 0.46
CA VAL A 118 21.58 19.78 1.92
C VAL A 118 22.24 21.03 2.47
N ASP A 119 23.30 21.51 1.83
CA ASP A 119 24.12 22.66 2.24
C ASP A 119 23.61 24.03 1.73
N SER A 120 22.49 24.07 0.98
CA SER A 120 21.84 25.31 0.60
C SER A 120 21.47 26.14 1.84
N PRO A 121 21.57 27.48 1.80
CA PRO A 121 21.30 28.32 2.98
C PRO A 121 19.83 28.29 3.42
N ASP A 122 18.93 28.09 2.48
CA ASP A 122 17.48 28.08 2.68
C ASP A 122 16.81 26.94 1.87
N SER A 123 15.50 26.78 2.05
CA SER A 123 14.63 25.91 1.29
C SER A 123 13.53 26.70 0.54
N LEU A 124 13.84 27.96 0.18
CA LEU A 124 12.86 28.86 -0.45
C LEU A 124 12.92 28.83 -1.98
N HIS A 125 13.96 28.21 -2.56
CA HIS A 125 14.20 28.22 -4.00
C HIS A 125 14.18 26.81 -4.56
N PHE A 126 13.66 26.68 -5.80
CA PHE A 126 13.69 25.40 -6.51
C PHE A 126 15.05 25.18 -7.18
N ASP A 127 15.55 23.96 -7.09
CA ASP A 127 16.65 23.49 -7.94
C ASP A 127 16.16 23.37 -9.38
N GLY A 128 16.72 24.18 -10.28
CA GLY A 128 16.24 24.24 -11.66
C GLY A 128 16.42 22.93 -12.44
N ARG A 129 17.46 22.14 -12.13
CA ARG A 129 17.68 20.86 -12.77
C ARG A 129 16.63 19.82 -12.29
N TYR A 130 16.40 19.76 -11.00
CA TYR A 130 15.39 18.85 -10.46
C TYR A 130 13.99 19.22 -10.94
N LEU A 131 13.67 20.51 -11.00
CA LEU A 131 12.39 21.00 -11.54
C LEU A 131 12.21 20.60 -13.00
N ASP A 132 13.25 20.75 -13.85
CA ASP A 132 13.22 20.30 -15.24
C ASP A 132 12.94 18.79 -15.35
N ARG A 133 13.53 17.96 -14.48
CA ARG A 133 13.24 16.52 -14.44
C ARG A 133 11.79 16.24 -14.01
N LEU A 134 11.32 16.94 -12.99
CA LEU A 134 9.94 16.81 -12.52
C LEU A 134 8.93 17.20 -13.59
N ASP A 135 9.19 18.31 -14.30
CA ASP A 135 8.37 18.74 -15.44
C ASP A 135 8.34 17.68 -16.56
N HIS A 136 9.48 17.07 -16.84
CA HIS A 136 9.56 16.00 -17.83
C HIS A 136 8.81 14.74 -17.40
N TRP A 137 8.90 14.34 -16.11
CA TRP A 137 8.10 13.26 -15.57
C TRP A 137 6.61 13.50 -15.76
N MET A 138 6.10 14.65 -15.35
CA MET A 138 4.68 15.00 -15.47
C MET A 138 4.18 14.96 -16.92
N ASP A 139 4.96 15.52 -17.86
CA ASP A 139 4.61 15.51 -19.28
C ASP A 139 4.66 14.09 -19.88
N SER A 140 5.72 13.33 -19.60
CA SER A 140 5.87 11.96 -20.10
C SER A 140 4.76 11.06 -19.60
N LEU A 141 4.45 11.08 -18.31
CA LEU A 141 3.32 10.34 -17.73
C LEU A 141 2.00 10.69 -18.43
N ARG A 142 1.71 12.00 -18.56
CA ARG A 142 0.51 12.48 -19.24
C ARG A 142 0.41 11.95 -20.69
N ARG A 143 1.49 12.03 -21.48
CA ARG A 143 1.50 11.56 -22.88
C ARG A 143 1.26 10.05 -23.00
N HIS A 144 1.68 9.28 -22.01
CA HIS A 144 1.49 7.82 -21.97
C HIS A 144 0.16 7.37 -21.34
N GLY A 145 -0.73 8.30 -20.99
CA GLY A 145 -2.03 7.95 -20.39
C GLY A 145 -1.96 7.62 -18.90
N ILE A 146 -0.87 8.03 -18.23
CA ILE A 146 -0.63 7.77 -16.81
C ILE A 146 -0.88 9.06 -16.02
N TYR A 147 -1.77 8.99 -15.06
CA TYR A 147 -2.07 10.09 -14.16
C TYR A 147 -0.96 10.23 -13.12
N TYR A 148 -0.76 11.44 -12.59
CA TYR A 148 0.21 11.65 -11.51
C TYR A 148 -0.44 12.19 -10.24
N TYR A 149 0.18 11.88 -9.11
CA TYR A 149 -0.22 12.27 -7.77
C TYR A 149 0.97 12.97 -7.11
N LEU A 150 0.76 14.16 -6.54
CA LEU A 150 1.81 15.02 -5.96
C LEU A 150 1.67 15.15 -4.45
N ASP A 151 2.81 15.06 -3.75
CA ASP A 151 2.92 15.40 -2.34
C ASP A 151 3.47 16.82 -2.16
N LEU A 152 3.01 17.51 -1.12
CA LEU A 152 3.44 18.86 -0.81
C LEU A 152 4.42 18.93 0.37
N LEU A 153 4.13 18.26 1.48
CA LEU A 153 5.03 18.21 2.63
C LEU A 153 5.33 16.77 3.01
N ASP A 154 6.60 16.42 2.90
CA ASP A 154 7.07 15.07 3.25
C ASP A 154 8.33 15.12 4.13
N PHE A 155 9.47 15.48 3.55
CA PHE A 155 10.76 15.48 4.23
C PHE A 155 11.50 16.83 4.14
N ARG A 156 10.81 17.92 3.88
CA ARG A 156 11.41 19.25 3.80
C ARG A 156 12.28 19.51 5.03
N THR A 157 13.53 19.87 4.78
CA THR A 157 14.43 20.31 5.83
C THR A 157 14.42 21.83 5.88
N PHE A 158 13.76 22.39 6.90
CA PHE A 158 13.79 23.82 7.15
C PHE A 158 15.17 24.24 7.64
N LYS A 159 15.56 25.46 7.31
CA LYS A 159 16.92 25.98 7.51
C LYS A 159 16.87 27.37 8.15
N SER A 160 18.01 27.83 8.66
CA SER A 160 18.09 29.18 9.26
C SER A 160 17.81 30.31 8.24
N GLY A 161 18.14 30.09 6.97
CA GLY A 161 17.82 31.02 5.88
C GLY A 161 16.33 31.13 5.55
N ASP A 162 15.51 30.17 6.01
CA ASP A 162 14.05 30.25 5.94
C ASP A 162 13.47 31.15 7.05
N ASN A 163 14.27 31.74 7.91
CA ASN A 163 13.88 32.47 9.13
C ASN A 163 13.11 31.61 10.13
N VAL A 164 13.31 30.30 10.12
CA VAL A 164 12.72 29.35 11.07
C VAL A 164 13.62 29.26 12.29
N LEU A 165 13.06 29.59 13.45
CA LEU A 165 13.80 29.52 14.72
C LEU A 165 14.11 28.06 15.05
N ASN A 166 15.34 27.80 15.50
CA ASN A 166 15.80 26.46 15.88
C ASN A 166 15.57 25.37 14.82
N ALA A 167 15.59 25.74 13.54
CA ALA A 167 15.36 24.84 12.41
C ALA A 167 16.28 23.61 12.41
N ARG A 168 17.50 23.72 12.96
CA ARG A 168 18.46 22.60 13.03
C ARG A 168 18.07 21.52 14.04
N GLU A 169 17.23 21.89 15.01
CA GLU A 169 16.73 20.99 16.06
C GLU A 169 15.42 20.29 15.63
N MET A 170 14.84 20.75 14.53
CA MET A 170 13.64 20.12 13.96
C MET A 170 14.02 18.92 13.11
N ASP A 171 13.20 17.89 13.16
CA ASP A 171 13.29 16.76 12.25
C ASP A 171 12.85 17.15 10.83
N ARG A 172 13.15 16.28 9.86
CA ARG A 172 12.67 16.43 8.48
C ARG A 172 11.13 16.48 8.46
N GLY A 173 10.56 17.36 7.62
CA GLY A 173 9.14 17.66 7.59
C GLY A 173 8.68 18.54 8.75
N ALA A 174 9.57 18.92 9.70
CA ALA A 174 9.25 19.65 10.91
C ALA A 174 8.05 19.05 11.68
N ARG A 175 8.05 17.75 11.88
CA ARG A 175 7.02 17.02 12.64
C ARG A 175 7.16 17.27 14.14
N PRO A 176 6.13 17.63 14.90
CA PRO A 176 4.76 18.01 14.46
C PRO A 176 4.57 19.52 14.28
N TYR A 177 5.62 20.34 14.35
CA TYR A 177 5.57 21.81 14.30
C TYR A 177 4.79 22.36 13.10
N ALA A 178 4.99 21.70 11.95
CA ALA A 178 4.38 22.08 10.67
C ALA A 178 2.85 22.07 10.66
N LEU A 179 2.21 21.42 11.66
CA LEU A 179 0.76 21.33 11.76
C LEU A 179 0.11 22.47 12.55
N TYR A 180 0.89 23.29 13.28
CA TYR A 180 0.31 24.30 14.16
C TYR A 180 1.04 25.64 14.18
N ASP A 181 2.28 25.69 13.72
CA ASP A 181 3.02 26.95 13.62
C ASP A 181 2.60 27.73 12.37
N ASP A 182 2.07 28.95 12.57
CA ASP A 182 1.49 29.73 11.49
C ASP A 182 2.51 30.10 10.41
N TYR A 183 3.79 30.30 10.80
CA TYR A 183 4.85 30.64 9.86
C TYR A 183 5.29 29.42 9.03
N LEU A 184 5.40 28.25 9.65
CA LEU A 184 5.66 27.01 8.93
C LEU A 184 4.52 26.67 7.97
N ILE A 185 3.26 26.93 8.34
CA ILE A 185 2.11 26.77 7.45
C ILE A 185 2.21 27.73 6.26
N GLN A 186 2.59 28.99 6.49
CA GLN A 186 2.82 29.95 5.41
C GLN A 186 3.91 29.48 4.44
N LEU A 187 5.04 28.98 4.94
CA LEU A 187 6.11 28.42 4.10
C LEU A 187 5.66 27.22 3.25
N GLN A 188 4.74 26.40 3.75
CA GLN A 188 4.11 25.33 2.98
C GLN A 188 3.19 25.89 1.90
N GLN A 189 2.38 26.89 2.20
CA GLN A 189 1.53 27.56 1.25
C GLN A 189 2.32 28.22 0.11
N ASP A 190 3.42 28.91 0.43
CA ASP A 190 4.30 29.54 -0.56
C ASP A 190 4.99 28.51 -1.47
N TYR A 191 5.38 27.36 -0.91
CA TYR A 191 5.91 26.24 -1.67
C TYR A 191 4.84 25.65 -2.60
N ALA A 192 3.66 25.34 -2.08
CA ALA A 192 2.55 24.79 -2.85
C ALA A 192 2.15 25.74 -4.00
N LYS A 193 2.04 27.05 -3.74
CA LYS A 193 1.76 28.03 -4.78
C LYS A 193 2.78 27.98 -5.90
N ARG A 194 4.08 28.04 -5.57
CA ARG A 194 5.14 28.03 -6.58
C ARG A 194 5.14 26.76 -7.41
N LEU A 195 4.93 25.60 -6.80
CA LEU A 195 4.87 24.31 -7.49
C LEU A 195 3.64 24.19 -8.39
N LEU A 196 2.46 24.45 -7.84
CA LEU A 196 1.20 24.19 -8.52
C LEU A 196 0.85 25.22 -9.59
N THR A 197 1.41 26.45 -9.52
CA THR A 197 1.23 27.50 -10.53
C THR A 197 2.46 27.65 -11.45
N HIS A 198 3.46 26.79 -11.32
CA HIS A 198 4.58 26.72 -12.26
C HIS A 198 4.08 26.22 -13.62
N LYS A 199 4.47 26.93 -14.70
CA LYS A 199 4.12 26.50 -16.04
C LYS A 199 5.17 25.49 -16.54
N ASN A 200 4.77 24.23 -16.63
CA ASN A 200 5.61 23.17 -17.18
C ASN A 200 6.00 23.49 -18.63
N PRO A 201 7.28 23.57 -18.99
CA PRO A 201 7.73 23.96 -20.32
C PRO A 201 7.44 22.91 -21.41
N TYR A 202 7.23 21.66 -21.04
CA TYR A 202 6.96 20.56 -21.98
C TYR A 202 5.47 20.47 -22.33
N SER A 203 4.59 20.43 -21.35
CA SER A 203 3.14 20.35 -21.57
C SER A 203 2.48 21.72 -21.82
N GLY A 204 3.14 22.81 -21.40
CA GLY A 204 2.57 24.15 -21.43
C GLY A 204 1.49 24.41 -20.38
N LEU A 205 1.22 23.46 -19.48
CA LEU A 205 0.17 23.54 -18.44
C LEU A 205 0.79 23.89 -17.08
N MET A 206 0.01 24.51 -16.23
CA MET A 206 0.28 24.56 -14.79
C MET A 206 -0.37 23.35 -14.12
N PRO A 207 0.21 22.73 -13.09
CA PRO A 207 -0.42 21.59 -12.39
C PRO A 207 -1.86 21.84 -11.95
N VAL A 208 -2.20 23.05 -11.46
CA VAL A 208 -3.60 23.40 -11.10
C VAL A 208 -4.58 23.31 -12.28
N ASN A 209 -4.09 23.38 -13.52
CA ASN A 209 -4.86 23.33 -14.76
C ASN A 209 -4.62 22.06 -15.58
N ASP A 210 -3.85 21.10 -15.04
CA ASP A 210 -3.57 19.84 -15.73
C ASP A 210 -4.51 18.74 -15.21
N PRO A 211 -5.46 18.25 -16.02
CA PRO A 211 -6.34 17.18 -15.59
C PRO A 211 -5.64 15.83 -15.45
N ALA A 212 -4.38 15.69 -15.85
CA ALA A 212 -3.55 14.52 -15.54
C ALA A 212 -3.04 14.51 -14.08
N LEU A 213 -3.05 15.65 -13.38
CA LEU A 213 -2.89 15.71 -11.93
C LEU A 213 -4.15 15.15 -11.27
N ALA A 214 -4.11 13.88 -10.88
CA ALA A 214 -5.28 13.21 -10.33
C ALA A 214 -5.51 13.53 -8.85
N MET A 215 -4.45 13.66 -8.05
CA MET A 215 -4.53 13.82 -6.60
C MET A 215 -3.41 14.71 -6.07
N VAL A 216 -3.68 15.38 -4.95
CA VAL A 216 -2.67 16.13 -4.19
C VAL A 216 -2.73 15.74 -2.72
N GLU A 217 -1.57 15.57 -2.11
CA GLU A 217 -1.41 15.29 -0.70
C GLU A 217 -0.83 16.50 0.03
N ILE A 218 -1.53 16.95 1.07
CA ILE A 218 -1.11 18.10 1.88
C ILE A 218 0.16 17.77 2.66
N CYS A 219 0.18 16.62 3.33
CA CYS A 219 1.33 16.16 4.08
C CYS A 219 1.38 14.64 4.18
N ASN A 220 2.59 14.10 4.17
CA ASN A 220 2.88 12.68 4.32
C ASN A 220 3.32 12.36 5.76
N GLU A 221 2.53 11.55 6.46
CA GLU A 221 2.87 11.00 7.79
C GLU A 221 3.24 12.07 8.83
N HIS A 222 2.38 13.08 9.00
CA HIS A 222 2.66 14.25 9.86
C HIS A 222 1.75 14.36 11.08
N GLY A 223 0.88 13.38 11.40
CA GLY A 223 -0.08 13.46 12.51
C GLY A 223 0.56 13.59 13.90
N PHE A 224 -0.17 14.23 14.81
CA PHE A 224 0.26 14.40 16.20
C PHE A 224 0.40 13.06 16.95
N PHE A 225 -0.38 12.07 16.55
CA PHE A 225 -0.42 10.78 17.23
C PHE A 225 0.54 9.74 16.61
N LEU A 226 1.10 10.04 15.45
CA LEU A 226 2.07 9.17 14.80
C LEU A 226 3.43 9.17 15.52
N TYR A 227 3.83 10.35 16.02
CA TYR A 227 5.09 10.55 16.75
C TYR A 227 4.84 11.25 18.10
N PRO A 228 4.11 10.62 19.04
CA PRO A 228 3.72 11.26 20.29
C PRO A 228 4.91 11.70 21.15
N GLU A 229 6.06 11.02 21.04
CA GLU A 229 7.31 11.38 21.74
C GLU A 229 7.86 12.73 21.29
N LYS A 230 7.57 13.17 20.06
CA LYS A 230 8.01 14.48 19.56
C LYS A 230 7.25 15.63 20.21
N LEU A 231 6.00 15.41 20.65
CA LEU A 231 5.26 16.40 21.43
C LEU A 231 5.90 16.68 22.79
N GLU A 232 6.62 15.71 23.34
CA GLU A 232 7.28 15.82 24.64
C GLU A 232 8.66 16.49 24.54
N THR A 233 9.24 16.55 23.33
CA THR A 233 10.59 17.05 23.04
C THR A 233 10.60 18.32 22.19
N LEU A 234 9.48 19.03 22.08
CA LEU A 234 9.38 20.26 21.30
C LEU A 234 10.40 21.31 21.77
N VAL A 235 11.01 22.01 20.81
CA VAL A 235 11.93 23.12 21.08
C VAL A 235 11.18 24.44 21.27
N GLU A 236 11.82 25.39 21.98
CA GLU A 236 11.27 26.75 22.09
C GLU A 236 11.47 27.52 20.77
N PRO A 237 10.56 28.44 20.42
CA PRO A 237 9.36 28.88 21.17
C PRO A 237 8.10 28.03 20.95
N TYR A 238 8.18 27.02 20.12
CA TYR A 238 7.03 26.21 19.65
C TYR A 238 6.35 25.43 20.79
N ARG A 239 7.14 24.95 21.75
CA ARG A 239 6.59 24.30 22.97
C ARG A 239 5.68 25.24 23.73
N THR A 240 6.17 26.46 23.98
CA THR A 240 5.39 27.48 24.68
C THR A 240 4.15 27.87 23.88
N ASP A 241 4.22 28.00 22.54
CA ASP A 241 3.05 28.32 21.73
C ASP A 241 2.00 27.21 21.78
N LEU A 242 2.38 25.92 21.61
CA LEU A 242 1.44 24.81 21.70
C LEU A 242 0.75 24.75 23.08
N ARG A 243 1.52 24.94 24.18
CA ARG A 243 0.97 25.00 25.54
C ARG A 243 0.00 26.18 25.70
N ASN A 244 0.31 27.33 25.12
CA ASN A 244 -0.59 28.49 25.16
C ASN A 244 -1.88 28.23 24.39
N ARG A 245 -1.82 27.59 23.22
CA ARG A 245 -3.01 27.18 22.43
C ARG A 245 -3.86 26.20 23.22
N TRP A 246 -3.25 25.22 23.88
CA TRP A 246 -3.92 24.27 24.76
C TRP A 246 -4.67 24.95 25.91
N ASN A 247 -4.01 25.87 26.63
CA ASN A 247 -4.61 26.57 27.77
C ASN A 247 -5.76 27.50 27.33
N ARG A 248 -5.64 28.15 26.17
CA ARG A 248 -6.75 28.92 25.59
C ARG A 248 -7.95 28.03 25.29
N TRP A 249 -7.71 26.87 24.67
CA TRP A 249 -8.75 25.89 24.38
C TRP A 249 -9.46 25.39 25.63
N LEU A 250 -8.71 25.11 26.72
CA LEU A 250 -9.28 24.75 28.02
C LEU A 250 -10.14 25.87 28.60
N ARG A 251 -9.65 27.09 28.54
CA ARG A 251 -10.40 28.26 28.99
C ARG A 251 -11.68 28.47 28.20
N ASP A 252 -11.63 28.38 26.92
CA ASP A 252 -12.79 28.53 26.03
C ASP A 252 -13.84 27.47 26.28
N ARG A 253 -13.43 26.25 26.65
CA ARG A 253 -14.30 25.10 26.94
C ARG A 253 -14.88 25.11 28.34
N TYR A 254 -14.11 25.44 29.36
CA TYR A 254 -14.49 25.30 30.76
C TYR A 254 -14.73 26.63 31.46
N GLY A 255 -14.14 27.68 30.99
CA GLY A 255 -14.25 29.02 31.54
C GLY A 255 -13.30 29.30 32.71
N THR A 256 -13.36 28.51 33.79
CA THR A 256 -12.54 28.72 35.00
C THR A 256 -11.78 27.47 35.44
N ARG A 257 -10.74 27.66 36.24
CA ARG A 257 -9.97 26.58 36.83
C ARG A 257 -10.82 25.60 37.65
N GLU A 258 -11.79 26.12 38.42
CA GLU A 258 -12.66 25.30 39.28
C GLU A 258 -13.58 24.40 38.42
N LYS A 259 -14.12 24.92 37.32
CA LYS A 259 -14.93 24.11 36.38
C LYS A 259 -14.09 23.06 35.67
N LEU A 260 -12.86 23.39 35.30
CA LEU A 260 -11.92 22.43 34.72
C LEU A 260 -11.60 21.32 35.72
N GLN A 261 -11.28 21.68 36.98
CA GLN A 261 -11.04 20.71 38.05
C GLN A 261 -12.24 19.83 38.29
N ALA A 262 -13.46 20.37 38.32
CA ALA A 262 -14.67 19.60 38.48
C ALA A 262 -14.91 18.64 37.31
N ALA A 263 -14.56 19.03 36.09
CA ALA A 263 -14.73 18.20 34.88
C ALA A 263 -13.71 17.06 34.81
N TRP A 264 -12.46 17.30 35.21
CA TRP A 264 -11.42 16.28 35.23
C TRP A 264 -11.50 15.37 36.47
N GLY A 265 -12.00 15.92 37.60
CA GLY A 265 -12.21 15.17 38.84
C GLY A 265 -10.91 14.68 39.49
N ASP A 266 -11.10 13.67 40.33
CA ASP A 266 -10.00 12.94 41.00
C ASP A 266 -9.96 11.51 40.50
N ILE A 267 -8.77 10.99 40.27
CA ILE A 267 -8.53 9.59 39.89
C ILE A 267 -7.75 8.90 40.99
N ASN A 268 -8.32 7.87 41.62
CA ASN A 268 -7.71 7.10 42.70
C ASN A 268 -7.26 7.98 43.90
N GLY A 269 -8.01 9.06 44.19
CA GLY A 269 -7.71 9.98 45.27
C GLY A 269 -6.65 11.04 44.93
N PHE A 270 -6.26 11.15 43.64
CA PHE A 270 -5.35 12.20 43.18
C PHE A 270 -6.10 13.16 42.26
N THR A 271 -5.99 14.46 42.56
CA THR A 271 -6.54 15.52 41.71
C THR A 271 -5.79 15.53 40.37
N VAL A 272 -6.53 15.42 39.26
CA VAL A 272 -5.97 15.35 37.90
C VAL A 272 -5.37 16.69 37.48
N LEU A 273 -5.96 17.81 37.91
CA LEU A 273 -5.41 19.16 37.74
C LEU A 273 -4.49 19.49 38.94
N ARG A 274 -3.21 19.74 38.69
CA ARG A 274 -2.25 20.07 39.73
C ARG A 274 -2.51 21.46 40.33
N ASP A 275 -2.05 21.71 41.55
CA ASP A 275 -2.26 22.99 42.26
C ASP A 275 -1.59 24.18 41.56
N ASP A 276 -0.49 23.96 40.84
CA ASP A 276 0.26 24.96 40.08
C ASP A 276 -0.33 25.16 38.65
N GLU A 277 -1.29 24.35 38.24
CA GLU A 277 -1.92 24.44 36.92
C GLU A 277 -3.16 25.32 36.94
N ASP A 278 -3.17 26.32 36.03
CA ASP A 278 -4.26 27.24 35.81
C ASP A 278 -4.34 27.65 34.35
N PRO A 279 -5.45 27.40 33.64
CA PRO A 279 -5.57 27.75 32.23
C PRO A 279 -5.58 29.28 31.98
N GLU A 280 -5.96 30.08 32.97
CA GLU A 280 -5.89 31.55 32.87
C GLU A 280 -4.45 32.05 32.90
N ARG A 281 -3.55 31.31 33.62
CA ARG A 281 -2.12 31.60 33.70
C ARG A 281 -1.29 30.91 32.64
N LEU A 282 -1.93 30.16 31.74
CA LEU A 282 -1.30 29.37 30.68
C LEU A 282 -0.31 28.33 31.22
N SER A 283 -0.62 27.74 32.37
CA SER A 283 0.30 26.84 33.07
C SER A 283 -0.10 25.35 33.03
N VAL A 284 -1.23 25.01 32.44
CA VAL A 284 -1.64 23.62 32.30
C VAL A 284 -0.81 22.94 31.23
N ASP A 285 -0.12 21.86 31.56
CA ASP A 285 0.65 21.08 30.59
C ASP A 285 -0.22 20.15 29.77
N LEU A 286 0.16 19.91 28.48
CA LEU A 286 -0.44 18.85 27.69
C LEU A 286 -0.25 17.50 28.38
N PRO A 287 -1.21 16.55 28.27
CA PRO A 287 -1.02 15.19 28.75
C PRO A 287 0.09 14.48 27.98
N LEU A 288 0.85 13.65 28.68
CA LEU A 288 1.91 12.83 28.07
C LEU A 288 1.28 11.66 27.30
N LEU A 289 1.23 11.77 25.98
CA LEU A 289 0.61 10.76 25.12
C LEU A 289 1.41 9.45 25.08
N THR A 290 2.74 9.50 25.11
CA THR A 290 3.59 8.30 25.10
C THR A 290 3.27 7.31 26.21
N ARG A 291 2.97 7.82 27.42
CA ARG A 291 2.58 6.96 28.55
C ARG A 291 1.21 6.34 28.37
N ALA A 292 0.31 7.05 27.75
CA ALA A 292 -1.00 6.53 27.41
C ALA A 292 -0.89 5.44 26.36
N PHE A 293 -0.05 5.64 25.34
CA PHE A 293 0.21 4.67 24.26
C PHE A 293 0.97 3.42 24.74
N ALA A 294 1.92 3.56 25.64
CA ALA A 294 2.70 2.43 26.15
C ALA A 294 1.87 1.42 26.98
N ASN A 295 0.75 1.85 27.55
CA ASN A 295 -0.12 1.02 28.39
C ASN A 295 -1.38 0.54 27.67
N ALA A 296 -1.62 0.95 26.44
CA ALA A 296 -2.72 0.49 25.66
C ALA A 296 -2.28 -0.75 24.85
N ASP A 297 -2.79 -1.91 25.20
CA ASP A 297 -2.85 -3.03 24.28
C ASP A 297 -3.98 -2.70 23.27
N PRO A 298 -3.67 -2.42 21.99
CA PRO A 298 -4.71 -2.15 20.99
C PRO A 298 -5.65 -3.34 20.80
N MET A 299 -5.27 -4.51 21.30
CA MET A 299 -6.05 -5.75 21.26
C MET A 299 -6.76 -6.05 22.60
N ALA A 300 -6.56 -5.21 23.63
CA ALA A 300 -7.27 -5.42 24.89
C ALA A 300 -8.77 -5.14 24.70
N ALA A 301 -9.58 -6.14 24.96
CA ALA A 301 -11.04 -6.11 24.84
C ALA A 301 -11.75 -5.08 25.74
N ASP A 302 -11.00 -4.40 26.59
CA ASP A 302 -11.51 -3.41 27.55
C ASP A 302 -11.16 -2.01 27.06
N ILE A 303 -12.06 -1.37 26.33
CA ILE A 303 -11.97 0.07 26.02
C ILE A 303 -12.09 0.82 27.36
N ARG A 304 -10.99 0.97 28.05
CA ARG A 304 -10.92 1.86 29.20
C ARG A 304 -11.14 3.26 28.71
N ARG A 305 -12.18 3.91 29.18
CA ARG A 305 -12.40 5.32 28.92
C ARG A 305 -11.13 6.08 29.28
N ALA A 306 -10.61 6.86 28.35
CA ALA A 306 -9.46 7.71 28.63
C ALA A 306 -9.77 8.64 29.82
N PRO A 307 -8.81 8.88 30.72
CA PRO A 307 -8.97 9.92 31.73
C PRO A 307 -9.38 11.24 31.05
N PRO A 308 -10.24 12.04 31.70
CA PRO A 308 -10.77 13.27 31.09
C PRO A 308 -9.70 14.20 30.52
N ARG A 309 -8.59 14.39 31.22
CA ARG A 309 -7.45 15.19 30.76
C ARG A 309 -6.85 14.66 29.46
N LEU A 310 -6.69 13.33 29.35
CA LEU A 310 -6.15 12.71 28.15
C LEU A 310 -7.13 12.85 26.97
N ARG A 311 -8.42 12.62 27.21
CA ARG A 311 -9.47 12.81 26.23
C ARG A 311 -9.50 14.23 25.67
N ASP A 312 -9.40 15.21 26.54
CA ASP A 312 -9.34 16.61 26.15
C ASP A 312 -8.07 16.92 25.35
N GLY A 313 -6.93 16.34 25.71
CA GLY A 313 -5.69 16.47 24.96
C GLY A 313 -5.80 15.88 23.54
N VAL A 314 -6.38 14.68 23.41
CA VAL A 314 -6.64 14.06 22.11
C VAL A 314 -7.62 14.92 21.29
N GLN A 315 -8.70 15.42 21.91
CA GLN A 315 -9.65 16.29 21.22
C GLN A 315 -9.01 17.59 20.75
N PHE A 316 -8.26 18.26 21.60
CA PHE A 316 -7.54 19.49 21.26
C PHE A 316 -6.61 19.31 20.05
N LEU A 317 -5.76 18.27 20.10
CA LEU A 317 -4.82 17.99 19.02
C LEU A 317 -5.54 17.63 17.70
N THR A 318 -6.66 16.89 17.79
CA THR A 318 -7.49 16.57 16.62
C THR A 318 -8.11 17.82 16.02
N GLU A 319 -8.63 18.73 16.84
CA GLU A 319 -9.21 20.01 16.37
C GLU A 319 -8.14 20.92 15.76
N LEU A 320 -6.93 20.94 16.33
CA LEU A 320 -5.80 21.70 15.79
C LEU A 320 -5.37 21.15 14.43
N GLN A 321 -5.27 19.81 14.29
CA GLN A 321 -4.97 19.14 13.04
C GLN A 321 -6.04 19.42 11.98
N ARG A 322 -7.32 19.32 12.33
CA ARG A 322 -8.42 19.69 11.42
C ARG A 322 -8.32 21.13 10.94
N THR A 323 -7.94 22.05 11.83
CA THR A 323 -7.74 23.45 11.46
C THR A 323 -6.62 23.61 10.44
N TYR A 324 -5.50 22.91 10.64
CA TYR A 324 -4.41 22.86 9.66
C TYR A 324 -4.87 22.31 8.30
N LEU A 325 -5.51 21.16 8.28
CA LEU A 325 -5.98 20.52 7.05
C LEU A 325 -6.96 21.45 6.28
N ARG A 326 -7.88 22.06 6.98
CA ARG A 326 -8.83 23.03 6.39
C ARG A 326 -8.11 24.25 5.83
N THR A 327 -7.16 24.83 6.58
CA THR A 327 -6.37 25.99 6.16
C THR A 327 -5.59 25.68 4.88
N MET A 328 -4.95 24.55 4.81
CA MET A 328 -4.21 24.14 3.61
C MET A 328 -5.14 23.84 2.44
N ARG A 329 -6.22 23.09 2.67
CA ARG A 329 -7.24 22.81 1.63
C ARG A 329 -7.80 24.08 1.03
N ASP A 330 -8.30 25.00 1.86
CA ASP A 330 -8.94 26.24 1.41
C ASP A 330 -7.94 27.11 0.62
N TYR A 331 -6.66 27.11 1.06
CA TYR A 331 -5.60 27.78 0.32
C TYR A 331 -5.34 27.14 -1.05
N LEU A 332 -5.21 25.82 -1.13
CA LEU A 332 -4.98 25.09 -2.38
C LEU A 332 -6.13 25.35 -3.39
N PHE A 333 -7.36 25.29 -2.94
CA PHE A 333 -8.52 25.63 -3.79
C PHE A 333 -8.51 27.10 -4.22
N SER A 334 -8.03 28.02 -3.39
CA SER A 334 -7.89 29.43 -3.77
C SER A 334 -6.86 29.67 -4.88
N LEU A 335 -5.90 28.72 -5.08
CA LEU A 335 -4.97 28.73 -6.21
C LEU A 335 -5.60 28.24 -7.52
N GLY A 336 -6.82 27.72 -7.48
CA GLY A 336 -7.51 27.12 -8.62
C GLY A 336 -7.33 25.61 -8.76
N LEU A 337 -6.79 24.92 -7.75
CA LEU A 337 -6.65 23.46 -7.77
C LEU A 337 -8.03 22.80 -7.91
N GLN A 338 -8.13 21.87 -8.86
CA GLN A 338 -9.35 21.11 -9.13
C GLN A 338 -9.23 19.62 -8.72
N ALA A 339 -7.99 19.13 -8.56
CA ALA A 339 -7.74 17.76 -8.13
C ALA A 339 -8.20 17.54 -6.68
N PRO A 340 -8.76 16.36 -6.35
CA PRO A 340 -9.06 15.97 -4.97
C PRO A 340 -7.82 15.99 -4.09
N ILE A 341 -8.00 16.33 -2.82
CA ILE A 341 -6.93 16.41 -1.83
C ILE A 341 -7.13 15.48 -0.66
N THR A 342 -6.00 15.00 -0.12
CA THR A 342 -5.91 14.21 1.10
C THR A 342 -4.72 14.65 1.97
N ALA A 343 -4.56 14.00 3.08
CA ALA A 343 -3.35 14.02 3.92
C ALA A 343 -3.18 12.65 4.56
N VAL A 344 -1.96 12.27 4.87
CA VAL A 344 -1.69 11.11 5.70
C VAL A 344 -1.08 11.58 7.01
N VAL A 345 -1.79 11.34 8.07
CA VAL A 345 -1.46 11.83 9.40
C VAL A 345 -1.17 10.73 10.41
N SER A 346 -1.90 9.61 10.34
CA SER A 346 -1.62 8.39 11.11
C SER A 346 -2.40 7.23 10.51
N ASN A 347 -1.86 6.04 10.62
CA ASN A 347 -2.43 4.82 10.05
C ASN A 347 -3.19 3.93 11.04
N ASP A 348 -3.27 4.29 12.32
CA ASP A 348 -3.92 3.44 13.34
C ASP A 348 -4.75 4.23 14.39
N VAL A 349 -4.97 5.52 14.18
CA VAL A 349 -5.66 6.38 15.16
C VAL A 349 -6.95 6.96 14.60
N ALA A 350 -8.08 6.55 15.15
CA ALA A 350 -9.41 6.95 14.68
C ALA A 350 -9.61 8.48 14.57
N PRO A 351 -9.21 9.33 15.53
CA PRO A 351 -9.30 10.78 15.39
C PRO A 351 -8.53 11.34 14.21
N ASP A 352 -7.37 10.77 13.88
CA ASP A 352 -6.55 11.21 12.76
C ASP A 352 -7.24 10.93 11.42
N ILE A 353 -7.61 9.67 11.17
CA ILE A 353 -8.28 9.26 9.93
C ILE A 353 -9.63 9.99 9.80
N TRP A 354 -10.37 10.13 10.91
CA TRP A 354 -11.60 10.89 10.91
C TRP A 354 -11.38 12.36 10.55
N SER A 355 -10.30 12.99 11.04
CA SER A 355 -9.99 14.38 10.72
C SER A 355 -9.75 14.58 9.23
N VAL A 356 -9.04 13.65 8.58
CA VAL A 356 -8.84 13.64 7.13
C VAL A 356 -10.18 13.42 6.40
N ALA A 357 -11.00 12.47 6.83
CA ALA A 357 -12.32 12.22 6.24
C ALA A 357 -13.27 13.40 6.37
N GLN A 358 -13.10 14.28 7.36
CA GLN A 358 -13.90 15.49 7.53
C GLN A 358 -13.42 16.66 6.67
N GLU A 359 -12.12 16.86 6.59
CA GLU A 359 -11.55 18.08 6.00
C GLU A 359 -11.03 17.88 4.56
N CYS A 360 -10.77 16.62 4.14
CA CYS A 360 -10.26 16.30 2.82
C CYS A 360 -11.30 15.54 1.95
N ASP A 361 -10.96 15.31 0.69
CA ASP A 361 -11.87 14.72 -0.29
C ASP A 361 -11.86 13.19 -0.23
N PHE A 362 -10.76 12.57 0.16
CA PHE A 362 -10.60 11.12 0.27
C PHE A 362 -9.67 10.76 1.42
N THR A 363 -9.69 9.48 1.83
CA THR A 363 -8.78 8.93 2.82
C THR A 363 -7.69 8.10 2.14
N ALA A 364 -6.47 8.22 2.62
CA ALA A 364 -5.33 7.49 2.09
C ALA A 364 -4.42 7.04 3.23
N GLU A 365 -3.78 5.89 3.05
CA GLU A 365 -2.84 5.34 4.05
C GLU A 365 -1.81 4.39 3.46
N ASN A 366 -0.87 3.99 4.33
CA ASN A 366 0.19 3.05 4.05
C ASN A 366 -0.10 1.71 4.73
N TRP A 367 0.29 0.61 4.07
CA TRP A 367 0.31 -0.70 4.70
C TRP A 367 1.50 -1.51 4.22
N TYR A 368 2.24 -2.08 5.17
CA TYR A 368 3.37 -2.96 4.88
C TYR A 368 3.22 -4.30 5.59
N GLY A 369 3.33 -5.39 4.85
CA GLY A 369 3.22 -6.76 5.40
C GLY A 369 4.41 -7.17 6.27
N ASP A 370 5.53 -6.48 6.14
CA ASP A 370 6.67 -6.56 7.06
C ASP A 370 7.37 -5.21 7.13
N THR A 371 8.08 -4.96 8.22
CA THR A 371 8.78 -3.70 8.47
C THR A 371 10.18 -3.95 8.99
N ILE A 372 11.09 -3.03 8.65
CA ILE A 372 12.45 -3.02 9.19
C ILE A 372 12.40 -2.53 10.64
N LYS A 373 13.09 -3.25 11.51
CA LYS A 373 13.36 -2.80 12.88
C LYS A 373 14.86 -2.71 13.09
N ASP A 374 15.35 -1.48 13.16
CA ASP A 374 16.77 -1.24 13.45
C ASP A 374 17.07 -1.49 14.92
N ASP A 375 18.24 -2.05 15.22
CA ASP A 375 18.75 -2.12 16.61
C ASP A 375 19.33 -0.76 16.98
N PRO A 376 18.77 -0.08 18.00
CA PRO A 376 19.26 1.22 18.40
C PRO A 376 20.69 1.17 18.99
N ARG A 377 21.16 0.00 19.39
CA ARG A 377 22.49 -0.23 19.99
C ARG A 377 23.54 -0.58 18.95
N THR A 378 23.13 -1.12 17.79
CA THR A 378 24.01 -1.62 16.76
C THR A 378 23.57 -1.07 15.40
N PRO A 379 24.08 0.09 14.97
CA PRO A 379 23.71 0.68 13.70
C PRO A 379 23.92 -0.25 12.51
N GLY A 380 22.91 -0.40 11.67
CA GLY A 380 22.91 -1.29 10.50
C GLY A 380 22.46 -2.71 10.75
N LEU A 381 22.24 -3.11 12.00
CA LEU A 381 21.65 -4.40 12.34
C LEU A 381 20.12 -4.30 12.23
N ARG A 382 19.53 -5.18 11.43
CA ARG A 382 18.11 -5.12 11.07
C ARG A 382 17.38 -6.42 11.39
N TYR A 383 16.19 -6.25 11.91
CA TYR A 383 15.28 -7.33 12.27
C TYR A 383 13.97 -7.24 11.50
N TYR A 384 13.35 -8.39 11.27
CA TYR A 384 12.14 -8.55 10.47
C TYR A 384 11.18 -9.54 11.14
N SER A 385 9.89 -9.39 10.85
CA SER A 385 8.88 -10.33 11.31
C SER A 385 8.93 -11.65 10.52
N ASN A 386 9.17 -11.56 9.21
CA ASN A 386 9.23 -12.69 8.28
C ASN A 386 8.08 -13.68 8.49
N HIS A 387 6.87 -13.16 8.60
CA HIS A 387 5.64 -13.95 8.73
C HIS A 387 4.90 -14.07 7.40
N ASN A 388 4.05 -15.06 7.30
CA ASN A 388 3.12 -15.17 6.17
C ASN A 388 1.92 -14.26 6.42
N PRO A 389 1.68 -13.19 5.62
CA PRO A 389 0.56 -12.29 5.84
C PRO A 389 -0.81 -12.98 5.82
N LEU A 390 -0.92 -14.11 5.10
CA LEU A 390 -2.16 -14.88 5.07
C LEU A 390 -2.47 -15.61 6.38
N ARG A 391 -1.51 -15.72 7.31
CA ARG A 391 -1.72 -16.22 8.67
C ARG A 391 -2.08 -15.12 9.67
N GLU A 392 -2.22 -13.90 9.20
CA GLU A 392 -2.71 -12.79 10.01
C GLU A 392 -4.19 -12.98 10.30
N ASP A 393 -4.52 -13.19 11.56
CA ASP A 393 -5.88 -13.39 12.04
C ASP A 393 -6.44 -12.20 12.83
N GLY A 394 -5.64 -11.16 13.00
CA GLY A 394 -5.97 -9.95 13.74
C GLY A 394 -6.35 -8.75 12.87
N PRO A 395 -6.70 -7.62 13.49
CA PRO A 395 -7.07 -6.39 12.80
C PRO A 395 -5.90 -5.70 12.07
N LEU A 396 -4.67 -6.18 12.23
CA LEU A 396 -3.48 -5.66 11.55
C LEU A 396 -3.21 -6.28 10.18
N GLY A 397 -3.93 -7.33 9.79
CA GLY A 397 -3.85 -7.90 8.43
C GLY A 397 -4.29 -6.90 7.37
N VAL A 398 -3.88 -7.10 6.10
CA VAL A 398 -4.11 -6.11 5.04
C VAL A 398 -5.58 -5.70 4.91
N ALA A 399 -6.51 -6.65 4.88
CA ALA A 399 -7.92 -6.34 4.68
C ALA A 399 -8.56 -5.63 5.88
N PRO A 400 -8.41 -6.12 7.13
CA PRO A 400 -8.94 -5.42 8.29
C PRO A 400 -8.33 -4.02 8.48
N PHE A 401 -7.01 -3.90 8.34
CA PHE A 401 -6.31 -2.63 8.47
C PHE A 401 -6.81 -1.61 7.44
N THR A 402 -6.76 -1.95 6.16
CA THR A 402 -7.14 -1.04 5.09
C THR A 402 -8.64 -0.73 5.08
N ALA A 403 -9.49 -1.67 5.52
CA ALA A 403 -10.93 -1.40 5.68
C ALA A 403 -11.23 -0.36 6.76
N GLY A 404 -10.38 -0.25 7.78
CA GLY A 404 -10.47 0.81 8.80
C GLY A 404 -10.33 2.23 8.25
N LEU A 405 -9.80 2.38 7.03
CA LEU A 405 -9.59 3.68 6.38
C LEU A 405 -10.86 4.28 5.76
N ARG A 406 -11.86 3.46 5.48
CA ARG A 406 -13.10 3.96 4.87
C ARG A 406 -13.99 4.66 5.89
N TRP A 407 -13.98 5.97 5.85
CA TRP A 407 -14.79 6.82 6.72
C TRP A 407 -15.75 7.71 5.92
N ASN A 408 -16.94 7.91 6.46
CA ASN A 408 -17.93 8.85 5.92
C ASN A 408 -18.19 8.69 4.41
N ASN A 409 -18.12 7.46 3.90
CA ASN A 409 -18.31 7.18 2.49
C ASN A 409 -17.37 7.98 1.56
N LYS A 410 -16.09 8.12 1.96
CA LYS A 410 -15.03 8.71 1.15
C LYS A 410 -14.36 7.67 0.27
N PRO A 411 -13.80 8.06 -0.90
CA PRO A 411 -12.89 7.20 -1.65
C PRO A 411 -11.71 6.76 -0.79
N VAL A 412 -11.17 5.57 -1.05
CA VAL A 412 -10.04 5.00 -0.31
C VAL A 412 -8.87 4.73 -1.25
N VAL A 413 -7.70 5.23 -0.87
CA VAL A 413 -6.44 5.04 -1.59
C VAL A 413 -5.43 4.35 -0.68
N ILE A 414 -4.92 3.19 -1.11
CA ILE A 414 -3.74 2.59 -0.50
C ILE A 414 -2.54 3.12 -1.28
N ARG A 415 -1.92 4.18 -0.76
CA ARG A 415 -0.93 4.96 -1.51
C ARG A 415 0.50 4.46 -1.39
N GLU A 416 0.79 3.69 -0.33
CA GLU A 416 2.04 2.95 -0.17
C GLU A 416 1.73 1.57 0.38
N TRP A 417 2.26 0.56 -0.28
CA TRP A 417 2.13 -0.80 0.23
C TRP A 417 3.24 -1.69 -0.26
N GLY A 418 3.44 -2.79 0.43
CA GLY A 418 4.34 -3.85 0.04
C GLY A 418 4.67 -4.78 1.20
N THR A 419 5.13 -5.97 0.89
CA THR A 419 5.82 -6.83 1.85
C THR A 419 7.29 -6.82 1.46
N ILE A 420 8.11 -6.19 2.28
CA ILE A 420 9.50 -5.89 1.94
C ILE A 420 10.40 -7.13 2.00
N TRP A 421 11.46 -7.11 1.20
CA TRP A 421 12.57 -8.05 1.33
C TRP A 421 13.24 -7.86 2.71
N PRO A 422 13.71 -8.92 3.42
CA PRO A 422 13.83 -10.32 3.00
C PRO A 422 12.67 -11.25 3.44
N ASN A 423 11.47 -10.72 3.69
CA ASN A 423 10.33 -11.58 4.02
C ASN A 423 10.16 -12.67 2.94
N ARG A 424 10.14 -13.94 3.37
CA ARG A 424 10.08 -15.11 2.47
C ARG A 424 8.70 -15.37 1.87
N TYR A 425 7.67 -14.65 2.32
CA TYR A 425 6.28 -14.83 1.89
C TYR A 425 5.78 -13.71 0.98
N ARG A 426 6.67 -12.89 0.41
CA ARG A 426 6.32 -11.73 -0.43
C ARG A 426 5.39 -12.04 -1.60
N ALA A 427 5.47 -13.26 -2.15
CA ALA A 427 4.63 -13.70 -3.27
C ALA A 427 3.13 -13.72 -2.97
N VAL A 428 2.69 -13.69 -1.70
CA VAL A 428 1.26 -13.63 -1.35
C VAL A 428 0.71 -12.21 -1.31
N SER A 429 1.57 -11.20 -1.29
CA SER A 429 1.15 -9.81 -1.05
C SER A 429 0.28 -9.25 -2.18
N GLU A 430 0.71 -9.43 -3.44
CA GLU A 430 -0.06 -9.00 -4.62
C GLU A 430 -1.45 -9.66 -4.70
N PRO A 431 -1.57 -11.01 -4.60
CA PRO A 431 -2.86 -11.67 -4.60
C PRO A 431 -3.77 -11.25 -3.45
N GLU A 432 -3.23 -11.09 -2.25
CA GLU A 432 -4.00 -10.72 -1.08
C GLU A 432 -4.56 -9.30 -1.22
N LEU A 433 -3.71 -8.34 -1.61
CA LEU A 433 -4.15 -6.97 -1.79
C LEU A 433 -5.11 -6.83 -2.97
N LEU A 434 -4.85 -7.49 -4.11
CA LEU A 434 -5.78 -7.52 -5.24
C LEU A 434 -7.17 -8.02 -4.80
N ALA A 435 -7.21 -9.15 -4.08
CA ALA A 435 -8.46 -9.76 -3.64
C ALA A 435 -9.28 -8.80 -2.76
N TYR A 436 -8.62 -8.23 -1.76
CA TYR A 436 -9.32 -7.41 -0.78
C TYR A 436 -9.50 -5.94 -1.21
N ALA A 437 -8.59 -5.36 -1.97
CA ALA A 437 -8.83 -4.05 -2.58
C ALA A 437 -10.03 -4.09 -3.55
N SER A 438 -10.21 -5.21 -4.27
CA SER A 438 -11.39 -5.41 -5.12
C SER A 438 -12.65 -5.64 -4.31
N LEU A 439 -12.62 -6.53 -3.31
CA LEU A 439 -13.78 -6.82 -2.44
C LEU A 439 -14.25 -5.58 -1.70
N GLN A 440 -13.32 -4.80 -1.16
CA GLN A 440 -13.58 -3.55 -0.44
C GLN A 440 -13.89 -2.38 -1.39
N ASP A 441 -13.76 -2.58 -2.72
CA ASP A 441 -14.01 -1.57 -3.74
C ASP A 441 -13.18 -0.30 -3.55
N TYR A 442 -11.86 -0.46 -3.38
CA TYR A 442 -10.94 0.68 -3.28
C TYR A 442 -10.77 1.37 -4.65
N ASP A 443 -10.36 2.63 -4.61
CA ASP A 443 -10.29 3.46 -5.80
C ASP A 443 -8.87 3.57 -6.36
N ALA A 444 -7.85 3.42 -5.51
CA ALA A 444 -6.45 3.37 -5.95
C ALA A 444 -5.58 2.49 -5.04
N VAL A 445 -4.56 1.87 -5.66
CA VAL A 445 -3.55 1.06 -4.99
C VAL A 445 -2.19 1.35 -5.63
N LEU A 446 -1.20 1.82 -4.83
CA LEU A 446 0.11 2.24 -5.32
C LEU A 446 1.23 1.50 -4.59
N LEU A 447 1.98 0.68 -5.31
CA LEU A 447 3.13 -0.08 -4.79
C LEU A 447 4.27 0.87 -4.39
N PHE A 448 4.91 0.65 -3.24
CA PHE A 448 6.04 1.45 -2.80
C PHE A 448 7.32 0.61 -2.73
N GLY A 449 8.28 0.74 -3.70
CA GLY A 449 8.31 1.73 -4.77
C GLY A 449 9.28 1.31 -5.87
N TYR A 450 9.42 2.16 -6.86
CA TYR A 450 10.33 1.98 -7.98
C TYR A 450 11.63 2.76 -7.75
N GLN A 451 12.77 2.08 -7.84
CA GLN A 451 14.08 2.69 -7.63
C GLN A 451 14.83 2.83 -8.95
N THR A 452 14.72 3.98 -9.60
CA THR A 452 15.33 4.27 -10.91
C THR A 452 16.85 4.19 -10.93
N ASN A 453 17.50 4.34 -9.80
CA ASN A 453 18.95 4.23 -9.65
C ASN A 453 19.45 2.78 -9.53
N ARG A 454 18.53 1.81 -9.59
CA ARG A 454 18.86 0.39 -9.59
C ARG A 454 18.37 -0.25 -10.86
N ALA A 455 19.28 -0.89 -11.59
CA ALA A 455 19.02 -1.51 -12.90
C ALA A 455 18.25 -0.61 -13.89
N PRO A 456 18.64 0.66 -14.12
CA PRO A 456 17.86 1.61 -14.89
C PRO A 456 17.67 1.21 -16.36
N ASN A 457 18.51 0.32 -16.86
CA ASN A 457 18.51 -0.12 -18.27
C ASN A 457 18.07 -1.57 -18.46
N GLY A 458 17.64 -2.25 -17.41
CA GLY A 458 17.31 -3.69 -17.49
C GLY A 458 18.51 -4.59 -17.84
N ALA A 459 19.73 -4.05 -17.84
CA ALA A 459 20.91 -4.75 -18.31
C ALA A 459 21.60 -5.57 -17.21
N GLU A 460 21.46 -5.13 -15.95
CA GLU A 460 22.02 -5.84 -14.80
C GLU A 460 21.02 -5.74 -13.66
N ALA A 461 20.67 -6.87 -13.09
CA ALA A 461 19.82 -6.88 -11.94
C ALA A 461 20.66 -6.65 -10.70
N ASP A 462 20.31 -5.64 -9.96
CA ASP A 462 20.77 -5.48 -8.59
C ASP A 462 20.19 -6.57 -7.71
N ALA A 463 20.87 -6.87 -6.62
CA ALA A 463 20.34 -7.74 -5.58
C ALA A 463 18.99 -7.22 -5.06
N LEU A 464 18.16 -8.13 -4.59
CA LEU A 464 16.93 -7.79 -3.87
C LEU A 464 17.26 -6.89 -2.69
N ASN A 465 16.41 -5.92 -2.44
CA ASN A 465 16.48 -5.05 -1.26
C ASN A 465 15.10 -4.58 -0.83
N ASP A 466 15.05 -3.85 0.29
CA ASP A 466 13.83 -3.55 1.02
C ASP A 466 12.67 -3.00 0.15
N TYR A 467 12.94 -2.01 -0.71
CA TYR A 467 11.89 -1.27 -1.44
C TYR A 467 12.11 -1.18 -2.95
N ALA A 468 13.01 -1.98 -3.51
CA ALA A 468 13.22 -2.00 -4.96
C ALA A 468 12.39 -3.12 -5.60
N PHE A 469 11.08 -2.98 -5.61
CA PHE A 469 10.18 -4.04 -6.07
C PHE A 469 10.33 -4.39 -7.55
N GLN A 470 10.81 -3.46 -8.38
CA GLN A 470 11.07 -3.75 -9.81
C GLN A 470 12.11 -4.84 -10.06
N VAL A 471 12.94 -5.15 -9.07
CA VAL A 471 13.92 -6.26 -9.15
C VAL A 471 13.46 -7.52 -8.42
N ASP A 472 12.27 -7.50 -7.80
CA ASP A 472 11.70 -8.64 -7.10
C ASP A 472 10.67 -9.38 -7.97
N PRO A 473 11.01 -10.55 -8.51
CA PRO A 473 10.10 -11.30 -9.37
C PRO A 473 8.85 -11.80 -8.64
N THR A 474 8.87 -11.89 -7.31
CA THR A 474 7.73 -12.38 -6.52
C THR A 474 6.65 -11.32 -6.35
N VAL A 475 6.98 -10.05 -6.48
CA VAL A 475 6.06 -8.90 -6.40
C VAL A 475 5.86 -8.30 -7.79
N TRP A 476 6.93 -7.74 -8.39
CA TRP A 476 6.85 -7.05 -9.67
C TRP A 476 6.32 -7.95 -10.79
N GLY A 477 6.72 -9.21 -10.77
CA GLY A 477 6.24 -10.18 -11.72
C GLY A 477 4.71 -10.40 -11.71
N LEU A 478 4.02 -10.12 -10.61
CA LEU A 478 2.56 -10.24 -10.49
C LEU A 478 1.85 -8.90 -10.70
N HIS A 479 2.55 -7.77 -10.51
CA HIS A 479 1.97 -6.44 -10.36
C HIS A 479 1.10 -6.01 -11.55
N ALA A 480 1.54 -6.25 -12.79
CA ALA A 480 0.76 -5.89 -13.97
C ALA A 480 -0.51 -6.72 -14.14
N ILE A 481 -0.46 -8.03 -13.88
CA ILE A 481 -1.64 -8.90 -13.95
C ILE A 481 -2.63 -8.51 -12.85
N ALA A 482 -2.14 -8.26 -11.65
CA ALA A 482 -2.96 -7.79 -10.54
C ALA A 482 -3.63 -6.44 -10.88
N GLY A 483 -2.87 -5.52 -11.48
CA GLY A 483 -3.39 -4.23 -11.95
C GLY A 483 -4.51 -4.38 -12.98
N GLN A 484 -4.30 -5.19 -14.01
CA GLN A 484 -5.35 -5.45 -15.00
C GLN A 484 -6.57 -6.10 -14.38
N ALA A 485 -6.40 -7.09 -13.51
CA ALA A 485 -7.51 -7.72 -12.81
C ALA A 485 -8.29 -6.73 -11.92
N PHE A 486 -7.59 -5.79 -11.26
CA PHE A 486 -8.19 -4.74 -10.46
C PHE A 486 -8.98 -3.74 -11.33
N LEU A 487 -8.36 -3.22 -12.38
CA LEU A 487 -8.94 -2.20 -13.26
C LEU A 487 -10.14 -2.73 -14.08
N THR A 488 -10.14 -4.01 -14.43
CA THR A 488 -11.23 -4.66 -15.17
C THR A 488 -12.32 -5.25 -14.28
N HIS A 489 -12.24 -5.05 -12.94
CA HIS A 489 -13.16 -5.66 -11.99
C HIS A 489 -13.26 -7.20 -12.11
N ALA A 490 -12.15 -7.88 -12.37
CA ALA A 490 -12.12 -9.34 -12.46
C ALA A 490 -12.61 -10.01 -11.16
N ILE A 491 -12.44 -9.35 -10.03
CA ILE A 491 -13.06 -9.68 -8.75
C ILE A 491 -14.12 -8.62 -8.46
N ARG A 492 -15.35 -9.05 -8.16
CA ARG A 492 -16.45 -8.13 -7.82
C ARG A 492 -16.27 -7.54 -6.43
N SER A 493 -16.73 -6.32 -6.25
CA SER A 493 -16.89 -5.73 -4.91
C SER A 493 -17.95 -6.48 -4.10
N ALA A 494 -17.83 -6.41 -2.78
CA ALA A 494 -18.78 -7.02 -1.84
C ALA A 494 -20.21 -6.56 -2.11
N ASP A 495 -21.14 -7.51 -2.02
CA ASP A 495 -22.59 -7.27 -2.19
C ASP A 495 -23.19 -6.60 -0.92
N HIS A 496 -22.54 -6.75 0.24
CA HIS A 496 -22.99 -6.21 1.52
C HIS A 496 -21.95 -5.30 2.16
N THR A 497 -22.43 -4.36 3.00
CA THR A 497 -21.57 -3.42 3.72
C THR A 497 -21.89 -3.47 5.22
N ALA A 498 -20.87 -3.66 6.04
CA ALA A 498 -20.91 -3.44 7.49
C ALA A 498 -20.50 -1.99 7.79
N THR A 499 -21.35 -1.24 8.48
CA THR A 499 -21.04 0.13 8.91
C THR A 499 -20.75 0.13 10.41
N LEU A 500 -19.49 0.45 10.78
CA LEU A 500 -19.06 0.60 12.16
C LEU A 500 -19.35 2.03 12.62
N VAL A 501 -20.12 2.18 13.70
CA VAL A 501 -20.59 3.49 14.17
C VAL A 501 -19.89 3.84 15.48
N TYR A 502 -19.05 4.86 15.46
CA TYR A 502 -18.36 5.38 16.64
C TYR A 502 -19.26 6.39 17.36
N PRO A 503 -19.60 6.17 18.64
CA PRO A 503 -20.22 7.22 19.43
C PRO A 503 -19.29 8.44 19.53
N PRO A 504 -19.78 9.68 19.41
CA PRO A 504 -18.94 10.87 19.45
C PRO A 504 -18.07 10.97 20.71
N ALA A 505 -18.61 10.52 21.86
CA ALA A 505 -17.87 10.53 23.12
C ALA A 505 -16.69 9.53 23.13
N HIS A 506 -16.72 8.52 22.27
CA HIS A 506 -15.67 7.49 22.20
C HIS A 506 -14.59 7.79 21.16
N LEU A 507 -14.81 8.77 20.27
CA LEU A 507 -13.83 9.16 19.25
C LEU A 507 -12.49 9.60 19.87
N TYR A 508 -12.55 10.22 21.04
CA TYR A 508 -11.39 10.74 21.76
C TYR A 508 -11.00 9.92 23.00
N ASP A 509 -11.74 8.83 23.29
CA ASP A 509 -11.47 8.04 24.51
C ASP A 509 -10.20 7.21 24.42
N TRP A 510 -9.87 6.75 23.29
CA TRP A 510 -8.61 6.18 22.85
C TRP A 510 -8.69 5.53 21.50
N PRO A 511 -7.55 5.56 20.91
CA PRO A 511 -7.41 5.79 19.49
C PRO A 511 -7.43 4.58 18.62
N ALA A 512 -7.56 3.38 19.11
CA ALA A 512 -7.55 2.24 18.20
C ALA A 512 -8.78 2.33 17.27
N HIS A 513 -8.59 2.77 16.04
CA HIS A 513 -9.63 2.64 15.03
C HIS A 513 -9.76 1.20 14.58
N LEU A 514 -8.70 0.40 14.76
CA LEU A 514 -8.70 -1.02 14.44
C LEU A 514 -9.36 -1.80 15.57
N SER A 515 -10.32 -2.62 15.20
CA SER A 515 -11.04 -3.48 16.13
C SER A 515 -11.27 -4.86 15.49
N GLU A 516 -11.63 -5.85 16.31
CA GLU A 516 -11.98 -7.17 15.83
C GLU A 516 -13.09 -7.15 14.75
N LEU A 517 -13.98 -6.13 14.79
CA LEU A 517 -15.04 -5.97 13.80
C LEU A 517 -14.51 -5.74 12.38
N HIS A 518 -13.31 -5.18 12.23
CA HIS A 518 -12.68 -4.99 10.91
C HIS A 518 -12.34 -6.31 10.23
N ARG A 519 -12.21 -7.42 10.96
CA ARG A 519 -12.04 -8.77 10.37
C ARG A 519 -13.22 -9.19 9.49
N ALA A 520 -14.40 -8.57 9.65
CA ALA A 520 -15.52 -8.77 8.73
C ALA A 520 -15.16 -8.37 7.27
N SER A 521 -14.12 -7.57 7.06
CA SER A 521 -13.62 -7.17 5.75
C SER A 521 -13.10 -8.32 4.88
N TRP A 522 -12.80 -9.47 5.49
CA TRP A 522 -12.51 -10.69 4.71
C TRP A 522 -13.74 -11.26 4.01
N SER A 523 -14.93 -10.81 4.39
CA SER A 523 -16.19 -11.34 3.85
C SER A 523 -17.10 -10.29 3.22
N VAL A 524 -17.18 -9.09 3.79
CA VAL A 524 -18.07 -8.01 3.37
C VAL A 524 -17.31 -6.69 3.32
N ARG A 525 -17.85 -5.67 2.65
CA ARG A 525 -17.30 -4.31 2.73
C ARG A 525 -17.45 -3.78 4.15
N VAL A 526 -16.44 -3.07 4.65
CA VAL A 526 -16.47 -2.41 5.94
C VAL A 526 -16.26 -0.91 5.76
N GLN A 527 -17.00 -0.11 6.51
CA GLN A 527 -16.82 1.34 6.60
C GLN A 527 -17.05 1.83 8.02
N SER A 528 -16.49 2.98 8.36
CA SER A 528 -16.63 3.62 9.67
C SER A 528 -17.30 4.98 9.57
N ARG A 529 -18.03 5.39 10.58
CA ARG A 529 -18.57 6.74 10.74
C ARG A 529 -18.76 7.11 12.21
N VAL A 530 -18.82 8.39 12.48
CA VAL A 530 -19.25 8.89 13.80
C VAL A 530 -20.77 8.97 13.84
N ALA A 531 -21.37 8.56 14.94
CA ALA A 531 -22.81 8.67 15.12
C ALA A 531 -23.27 10.14 15.06
N THR A 532 -24.33 10.39 14.31
CA THR A 532 -25.03 11.69 14.31
C THR A 532 -26.16 11.67 15.33
N SER A 533 -26.67 12.84 15.73
CA SER A 533 -27.80 12.97 16.65
C SER A 533 -29.14 12.35 16.12
N ARG A 534 -29.18 12.00 14.83
CA ARG A 534 -30.32 11.29 14.24
C ARG A 534 -29.96 9.80 14.12
N PRO A 535 -30.76 8.89 14.72
CA PRO A 535 -30.61 7.47 14.48
C PRO A 535 -30.79 7.19 12.98
N ASP A 536 -29.77 6.63 12.36
CA ASP A 536 -29.87 6.16 10.99
C ASP A 536 -30.42 4.74 11.03
N ALA A 537 -31.60 4.52 10.48
CA ALA A 537 -32.22 3.20 10.40
C ALA A 537 -31.43 2.18 9.56
N SER A 538 -30.43 2.64 8.80
CA SER A 538 -29.48 1.82 8.03
C SER A 538 -28.27 1.34 8.83
N ALA A 539 -28.08 1.83 10.08
CA ALA A 539 -26.96 1.41 10.91
C ALA A 539 -27.16 -0.03 11.39
N GLN A 540 -26.42 -0.95 10.81
CA GLN A 540 -26.53 -2.39 11.01
C GLN A 540 -25.52 -2.92 12.03
N THR A 541 -24.92 -2.05 12.84
CA THR A 541 -23.89 -2.43 13.80
C THR A 541 -24.54 -2.98 15.07
N PRO A 542 -24.08 -4.13 15.58
CA PRO A 542 -24.43 -4.57 16.92
C PRO A 542 -24.06 -3.49 17.94
N THR A 543 -24.91 -3.29 18.96
CA THR A 543 -24.71 -2.33 20.05
C THR A 543 -23.68 -2.84 21.06
N GLY A 544 -22.44 -3.13 20.60
CA GLY A 544 -21.34 -3.58 21.44
C GLY A 544 -20.16 -2.61 21.43
N THR A 545 -19.17 -2.87 22.25
CA THR A 545 -17.87 -2.17 22.16
C THR A 545 -17.15 -2.60 20.88
N LEU A 546 -16.64 -1.62 20.11
CA LEU A 546 -16.02 -1.83 18.79
C LEU A 546 -14.80 -2.79 18.78
N SER A 547 -14.27 -3.17 19.93
CA SER A 547 -13.08 -4.02 20.10
C SER A 547 -13.37 -5.45 20.54
N ASP A 548 -14.64 -5.85 20.67
CA ASP A 548 -15.02 -7.10 21.30
C ASP A 548 -15.25 -8.22 20.27
N LEU A 549 -14.60 -9.39 20.46
CA LEU A 549 -14.85 -10.61 19.69
C LEU A 549 -16.31 -11.04 19.70
N GLN A 550 -17.05 -10.76 20.79
CA GLN A 550 -18.47 -11.04 20.86
C GLN A 550 -19.25 -10.21 19.85
N SER A 551 -18.92 -8.93 19.70
CA SER A 551 -19.52 -8.05 18.70
C SER A 551 -19.22 -8.53 17.27
N LEU A 552 -18.03 -9.06 17.01
CA LEU A 552 -17.72 -9.70 15.73
C LEU A 552 -18.59 -10.94 15.48
N ARG A 553 -18.77 -11.82 16.47
CA ARG A 553 -19.67 -12.97 16.34
C ARG A 553 -21.10 -12.55 16.02
N GLU A 554 -21.60 -11.52 16.70
CA GLU A 554 -22.94 -10.98 16.46
C GLU A 554 -23.07 -10.41 15.04
N LEU A 555 -22.03 -9.70 14.54
CA LEU A 555 -21.98 -9.16 13.20
C LEU A 555 -21.96 -10.28 12.14
N LEU A 556 -21.13 -11.30 12.32
CA LEU A 556 -21.06 -12.44 11.41
C LEU A 556 -22.39 -13.19 11.36
N ASN A 557 -23.01 -13.44 12.53
CA ASN A 557 -24.32 -14.10 12.62
C ASN A 557 -25.44 -13.25 12.02
N TYR A 558 -25.35 -11.91 12.13
CA TYR A 558 -26.30 -11.00 11.49
C TYR A 558 -26.31 -11.17 9.97
N PHE A 559 -25.13 -11.22 9.35
CA PHE A 559 -24.99 -11.43 7.90
C PHE A 559 -25.33 -12.87 7.50
N GLY A 560 -24.91 -13.87 8.27
CA GLY A 560 -25.23 -15.28 8.01
C GLY A 560 -26.73 -15.55 7.97
N LYS A 561 -27.52 -14.93 8.88
CA LYS A 561 -28.99 -15.00 8.86
C LYS A 561 -29.63 -14.36 7.62
N ARG A 562 -28.89 -13.56 6.86
CA ARG A 562 -29.32 -12.90 5.62
C ARG A 562 -28.80 -13.58 4.36
N GLY A 563 -28.23 -14.77 4.50
CA GLY A 563 -27.78 -15.57 3.36
C GLY A 563 -26.36 -15.28 2.91
N VAL A 564 -25.61 -14.41 3.61
CA VAL A 564 -24.18 -14.26 3.36
C VAL A 564 -23.46 -15.52 3.82
N PRO A 565 -22.53 -16.10 3.05
CA PRO A 565 -21.89 -17.38 3.39
C PRO A 565 -20.80 -17.21 4.47
N ILE A 566 -21.14 -16.51 5.57
CA ILE A 566 -20.26 -16.26 6.72
C ILE A 566 -20.99 -16.63 8.01
N SER A 567 -20.23 -17.02 9.02
CA SER A 567 -20.75 -17.29 10.35
C SER A 567 -19.63 -17.21 11.38
N GLU A 568 -20.00 -17.25 12.67
CA GLU A 568 -19.03 -17.35 13.75
C GLU A 568 -18.10 -18.59 13.65
N LYS A 569 -18.45 -19.60 12.86
CA LYS A 569 -17.59 -20.75 12.60
C LYS A 569 -16.26 -20.35 11.97
N SER A 570 -16.24 -19.27 11.17
CA SER A 570 -15.00 -18.74 10.57
C SER A 570 -13.95 -18.43 11.63
N LEU A 571 -14.36 -17.97 12.83
CA LEU A 571 -13.45 -17.70 13.95
C LEU A 571 -12.76 -18.95 14.52
N THR A 572 -13.35 -20.13 14.34
CA THR A 572 -12.81 -21.39 14.85
C THR A 572 -12.17 -22.23 13.77
N THR A 573 -12.65 -22.13 12.55
CA THR A 573 -12.12 -22.91 11.41
C THR A 573 -10.99 -22.20 10.69
N GLY A 574 -10.84 -20.88 10.87
CA GLY A 574 -9.93 -20.05 10.09
C GLY A 574 -10.29 -19.97 8.61
N VAL A 575 -11.53 -20.33 8.22
CA VAL A 575 -11.99 -20.29 6.83
C VAL A 575 -12.99 -19.14 6.66
N TRP A 576 -12.63 -18.22 5.78
CA TRP A 576 -13.39 -17.02 5.46
C TRP A 576 -13.79 -17.01 3.99
N HIS A 577 -15.07 -16.79 3.71
CA HIS A 577 -15.57 -16.63 2.36
C HIS A 577 -16.05 -15.20 2.14
N SER A 578 -15.73 -14.61 0.98
CA SER A 578 -16.38 -13.38 0.57
C SER A 578 -17.87 -13.61 0.30
N ASP A 579 -18.69 -12.59 0.50
CA ASP A 579 -20.13 -12.63 0.20
C ASP A 579 -20.43 -12.81 -1.28
N THR A 580 -19.47 -12.48 -2.14
CA THR A 580 -19.49 -12.75 -3.58
C THR A 580 -19.21 -14.21 -3.94
N GLY A 581 -18.73 -15.02 -2.99
CA GLY A 581 -18.29 -16.39 -3.21
C GLY A 581 -17.01 -16.53 -4.05
N GLN A 582 -16.31 -15.45 -4.34
CA GLN A 582 -15.15 -15.44 -5.22
C GLN A 582 -13.81 -15.59 -4.49
N ILE A 583 -13.77 -15.32 -3.18
CA ILE A 583 -12.55 -15.36 -2.37
C ILE A 583 -12.78 -16.32 -1.21
N THR A 584 -11.80 -17.20 -0.99
CA THR A 584 -11.71 -18.03 0.22
C THR A 584 -10.33 -17.87 0.84
N ARG A 585 -10.30 -17.47 2.10
CA ARG A 585 -9.09 -17.36 2.92
C ARG A 585 -9.07 -18.48 3.95
N TYR A 586 -7.91 -19.10 4.11
CA TYR A 586 -7.62 -20.15 5.10
C TYR A 586 -6.51 -19.66 6.03
N ASP A 587 -6.89 -18.95 7.11
CA ASP A 587 -5.93 -18.34 8.05
C ASP A 587 -4.98 -19.36 8.68
N HIS A 588 -5.53 -20.50 9.12
CA HIS A 588 -4.75 -21.54 9.78
C HIS A 588 -3.77 -22.20 8.83
N ASP A 589 -4.11 -22.27 7.55
CA ASP A 589 -3.25 -22.87 6.51
C ASP A 589 -2.32 -21.83 5.87
N GLY A 590 -2.58 -20.54 6.06
CA GLY A 590 -1.83 -19.46 5.39
C GLY A 590 -2.02 -19.48 3.88
N ARG A 591 -3.27 -19.68 3.42
CA ARG A 591 -3.62 -19.83 2.00
C ARG A 591 -4.79 -18.95 1.60
N LEU A 592 -4.75 -18.48 0.35
CA LEU A 592 -5.80 -17.72 -0.31
C LEU A 592 -6.16 -18.34 -1.65
N GLU A 593 -7.46 -18.45 -1.91
CA GLU A 593 -8.01 -18.89 -3.18
C GLU A 593 -8.94 -17.81 -3.75
N VAL A 594 -8.78 -17.49 -5.02
CA VAL A 594 -9.70 -16.61 -5.76
C VAL A 594 -10.19 -17.33 -7.00
N SER A 595 -11.50 -17.36 -7.18
CA SER A 595 -12.14 -18.01 -8.33
C SER A 595 -13.20 -17.11 -8.94
N THR A 596 -12.93 -16.62 -10.14
CA THR A 596 -13.87 -15.84 -10.96
C THR A 596 -13.91 -16.43 -12.39
N PRO A 597 -14.81 -15.98 -13.26
CA PRO A 597 -14.80 -16.48 -14.64
C PRO A 597 -13.47 -16.21 -15.37
N THR A 598 -12.82 -15.06 -15.13
CA THR A 598 -11.63 -14.61 -15.88
C THR A 598 -10.32 -14.70 -15.11
N LEU A 599 -10.38 -14.95 -13.79
CA LEU A 599 -9.23 -14.99 -12.92
C LEU A 599 -9.33 -16.15 -11.93
N ALA A 600 -8.25 -16.91 -11.77
CA ALA A 600 -8.11 -17.89 -10.69
C ALA A 600 -6.75 -17.72 -10.03
N ILE A 601 -6.72 -17.75 -8.70
CA ILE A 601 -5.50 -17.59 -7.89
C ILE A 601 -5.47 -18.67 -6.80
N LEU A 602 -4.33 -19.36 -6.70
CA LEU A 602 -3.94 -20.17 -5.56
C LEU A 602 -2.67 -19.57 -4.98
N SER A 603 -2.69 -19.11 -3.74
CA SER A 603 -1.56 -18.40 -3.14
C SER A 603 -1.33 -18.80 -1.69
N GLY A 604 -0.10 -18.98 -1.28
CA GLY A 604 0.28 -19.24 0.11
C GLY A 604 0.94 -20.59 0.36
N GLU A 605 0.74 -21.11 1.57
CA GLU A 605 1.28 -22.42 1.97
C GLU A 605 0.45 -23.55 1.38
N LEU A 606 1.14 -24.55 0.84
CA LEU A 606 0.54 -25.66 0.09
C LEU A 606 0.99 -27.00 0.65
N GLU A 607 0.13 -27.97 0.56
CA GLU A 607 0.44 -29.36 0.91
C GLU A 607 1.02 -30.08 -0.31
N PRO A 608 2.26 -30.61 -0.22
CA PRO A 608 2.90 -31.31 -1.32
C PRO A 608 2.09 -32.48 -1.84
N GLY A 609 1.86 -32.50 -3.16
CA GLY A 609 1.11 -33.60 -3.82
C GLY A 609 -0.41 -33.48 -3.71
N HIS A 610 -0.94 -32.53 -2.96
CA HIS A 610 -2.36 -32.26 -2.93
C HIS A 610 -2.83 -31.67 -4.27
N LEU A 611 -4.04 -32.02 -4.69
CA LEU A 611 -4.70 -31.42 -5.84
C LEU A 611 -5.61 -30.29 -5.39
N TYR A 612 -5.30 -29.10 -5.82
CA TYR A 612 -6.09 -27.90 -5.58
C TYR A 612 -6.98 -27.60 -6.79
N ASP A 613 -8.27 -27.37 -6.52
CA ASP A 613 -9.28 -27.04 -7.52
C ASP A 613 -9.82 -25.63 -7.24
N VAL A 614 -9.35 -24.63 -7.98
CA VAL A 614 -9.74 -23.22 -7.83
C VAL A 614 -10.52 -22.78 -9.07
N GLY A 615 -11.80 -23.05 -9.08
CA GLY A 615 -12.66 -22.83 -10.24
C GLY A 615 -12.22 -23.66 -11.44
N SER A 616 -11.76 -23.01 -12.53
CA SER A 616 -11.25 -23.69 -13.70
C SER A 616 -9.75 -24.04 -13.62
N LEU A 617 -9.06 -23.56 -12.60
CA LEU A 617 -7.63 -23.79 -12.41
C LEU A 617 -7.43 -25.00 -11.50
N HIS A 618 -6.62 -25.94 -11.95
CA HIS A 618 -6.22 -27.11 -11.18
C HIS A 618 -4.71 -27.09 -10.98
N VAL A 619 -4.25 -27.33 -9.77
CA VAL A 619 -2.84 -27.29 -9.41
C VAL A 619 -2.48 -28.50 -8.56
N SER A 620 -1.41 -29.21 -8.93
CA SER A 620 -0.76 -30.17 -8.06
C SER A 620 0.73 -29.86 -8.02
N THR A 621 1.25 -29.56 -6.86
CA THR A 621 2.64 -29.15 -6.67
C THR A 621 3.28 -29.88 -5.49
N ALA A 622 4.57 -30.11 -5.57
CA ALA A 622 5.36 -30.54 -4.43
C ALA A 622 6.02 -29.35 -3.68
N ASN A 623 5.81 -28.13 -4.16
CA ASN A 623 6.21 -26.92 -3.42
C ASN A 623 5.31 -26.71 -2.21
N ARG A 624 5.93 -26.32 -1.10
CA ARG A 624 5.21 -26.00 0.15
C ARG A 624 4.70 -24.57 0.21
N PHE A 625 5.11 -23.74 -0.73
CA PHE A 625 4.71 -22.34 -0.84
C PHE A 625 4.80 -21.89 -2.29
N ALA A 626 3.72 -21.36 -2.81
CA ALA A 626 3.69 -20.77 -4.14
C ALA A 626 2.47 -19.83 -4.31
N THR A 627 2.57 -18.93 -5.27
CA THR A 627 1.45 -18.20 -5.84
C THR A 627 1.31 -18.57 -7.30
N ILE A 628 0.16 -19.06 -7.69
CA ILE A 628 -0.19 -19.42 -9.07
C ILE A 628 -1.41 -18.59 -9.46
N VAL A 629 -1.28 -17.83 -10.54
CA VAL A 629 -2.32 -16.97 -11.11
C VAL A 629 -2.62 -17.39 -12.51
N ALA A 630 -3.89 -17.60 -12.84
CA ALA A 630 -4.37 -17.74 -14.21
C ALA A 630 -5.32 -16.59 -14.52
N TYR A 631 -5.03 -15.82 -15.58
CA TYR A 631 -5.81 -14.66 -15.98
C TYR A 631 -6.12 -14.68 -17.48
N SER A 632 -7.36 -14.34 -17.84
CA SER A 632 -7.82 -14.25 -19.23
C SER A 632 -7.49 -12.89 -19.81
N LEU A 633 -6.69 -12.85 -20.85
CA LEU A 633 -6.29 -11.62 -21.54
C LEU A 633 -7.30 -11.17 -22.61
N ASP A 634 -8.20 -12.06 -23.03
CA ASP A 634 -9.25 -11.78 -24.02
C ASP A 634 -10.63 -11.51 -23.40
N GLY A 635 -10.70 -11.42 -22.07
CA GLY A 635 -11.93 -11.14 -21.32
C GLY A 635 -12.95 -12.29 -21.31
N LEU A 636 -12.66 -13.41 -21.96
CA LEU A 636 -13.51 -14.59 -21.94
C LEU A 636 -13.28 -15.39 -20.64
N PRO A 637 -14.25 -16.19 -20.20
CA PRO A 637 -14.01 -17.11 -19.10
C PRO A 637 -12.79 -18.00 -19.34
N LEU A 638 -11.97 -18.26 -18.31
CA LEU A 638 -10.74 -19.07 -18.41
C LEU A 638 -10.93 -20.38 -19.16
N ALA A 639 -12.05 -21.06 -18.95
CA ALA A 639 -12.38 -22.31 -19.63
C ALA A 639 -12.65 -22.13 -21.17
N ARG A 640 -12.80 -20.91 -21.63
CA ARG A 640 -13.06 -20.55 -23.04
C ARG A 640 -12.00 -19.67 -23.68
N SER A 641 -11.21 -18.98 -22.84
CA SER A 641 -10.21 -18.04 -23.29
C SER A 641 -9.22 -18.69 -24.23
N ARG A 642 -8.86 -17.99 -25.27
CA ARG A 642 -7.82 -18.39 -26.24
C ARG A 642 -6.49 -17.69 -25.96
N HIS A 643 -6.55 -16.60 -25.19
CA HIS A 643 -5.40 -15.82 -24.80
C HIS A 643 -5.41 -15.66 -23.29
N ARG A 644 -4.53 -16.34 -22.59
CA ARG A 644 -4.45 -16.35 -21.14
C ARG A 644 -3.00 -16.41 -20.67
N VAL A 645 -2.77 -15.85 -19.52
CA VAL A 645 -1.50 -15.98 -18.81
C VAL A 645 -1.68 -16.90 -17.62
N ILE A 646 -0.69 -17.76 -17.39
CA ILE A 646 -0.53 -18.51 -16.15
C ILE A 646 0.83 -18.10 -15.59
N LYS A 647 0.85 -17.59 -14.37
CA LYS A 647 2.07 -17.18 -13.69
C LYS A 647 2.22 -17.93 -12.38
N MET A 648 3.42 -18.41 -12.12
CA MET A 648 3.79 -19.02 -10.87
C MET A 648 5.02 -18.32 -10.28
N VAL A 649 4.93 -17.96 -9.03
CA VAL A 649 6.05 -17.44 -8.25
C VAL A 649 6.13 -18.18 -6.92
N THR A 650 7.34 -18.33 -6.39
CA THR A 650 7.58 -18.90 -5.06
C THR A 650 8.37 -17.92 -4.22
N ARG A 651 9.41 -18.36 -3.54
CA ARG A 651 10.34 -17.53 -2.78
C ARG A 651 11.45 -17.00 -3.67
N ALA A 652 11.91 -15.78 -3.44
CA ALA A 652 13.10 -15.22 -4.04
C ALA A 652 14.04 -14.72 -2.94
N GLU A 653 15.32 -15.07 -3.04
CA GLU A 653 16.37 -14.74 -2.07
C GLU A 653 17.63 -14.33 -2.86
N ASN A 654 18.45 -13.44 -2.32
CA ASN A 654 19.76 -13.19 -2.90
C ASN A 654 20.71 -14.39 -2.69
N SER A 655 21.71 -14.53 -3.54
CA SER A 655 22.81 -15.50 -3.28
C SER A 655 23.47 -15.17 -1.96
N GLU A 656 23.70 -16.21 -1.16
CA GLU A 656 24.34 -16.09 0.16
C GLU A 656 23.55 -15.24 1.18
N GLU A 657 22.28 -14.93 0.91
CA GLU A 657 21.39 -14.30 1.87
C GLU A 657 21.22 -15.19 3.11
N GLN A 658 21.39 -14.62 4.28
CA GLN A 658 21.17 -15.31 5.55
C GLN A 658 20.20 -14.53 6.43
N LEU A 659 19.03 -15.11 6.62
CA LEU A 659 17.99 -14.65 7.53
C LEU A 659 17.84 -15.66 8.65
N ASP A 660 18.43 -15.33 9.82
CA ASP A 660 18.54 -16.21 10.97
C ASP A 660 17.53 -15.87 12.07
N ARG A 661 17.31 -16.80 12.98
CA ARG A 661 16.54 -16.50 14.19
C ARG A 661 17.28 -15.49 15.05
N ALA A 662 16.59 -14.42 15.39
CA ALA A 662 17.13 -13.40 16.27
C ALA A 662 17.15 -13.85 17.74
N PRO A 663 17.96 -13.24 18.61
CA PRO A 663 17.89 -13.41 20.06
C PRO A 663 16.46 -13.11 20.59
N LYS A 664 16.10 -13.71 21.73
CA LYS A 664 14.76 -13.59 22.31
C LYS A 664 14.37 -12.15 22.70
N ASP A 665 15.35 -11.32 23.00
CA ASP A 665 15.21 -9.90 23.38
C ASP A 665 15.34 -8.94 22.20
N ALA A 666 15.44 -9.47 20.99
CA ALA A 666 15.51 -8.68 19.77
C ALA A 666 14.15 -8.01 19.44
N PRO A 667 14.15 -6.88 18.70
CA PRO A 667 12.94 -6.17 18.31
C PRO A 667 11.97 -6.97 17.44
N ALA A 668 12.48 -7.99 16.71
CA ALA A 668 11.67 -8.91 15.92
C ALA A 668 12.35 -10.28 15.81
N PRO A 669 11.61 -11.35 15.45
CA PRO A 669 12.09 -12.72 15.59
C PRO A 669 13.13 -13.17 14.56
N TRP A 670 13.40 -12.37 13.52
CA TRP A 670 14.38 -12.69 12.49
C TRP A 670 15.38 -11.56 12.28
N GLN A 671 16.62 -11.93 12.04
CA GLN A 671 17.74 -11.02 11.82
C GLN A 671 18.37 -11.29 10.47
N LEU A 672 18.55 -10.26 9.67
CA LEU A 672 19.32 -10.34 8.44
C LEU A 672 20.81 -10.24 8.79
N THR A 673 21.51 -11.37 8.75
CA THR A 673 22.96 -11.46 9.07
C THR A 673 23.82 -11.24 7.83
N THR A 674 23.33 -11.63 6.66
CA THR A 674 23.99 -11.38 5.38
C THR A 674 22.93 -11.02 4.34
N ALA A 675 23.08 -9.87 3.71
CA ALA A 675 22.16 -9.42 2.65
C ALA A 675 22.35 -10.19 1.34
N GLY A 676 23.46 -10.90 1.20
CA GLY A 676 23.86 -11.52 -0.05
C GLY A 676 24.48 -10.54 -1.03
N ALA A 677 25.02 -11.04 -2.10
CA ALA A 677 25.64 -10.26 -3.16
C ALA A 677 25.23 -10.75 -4.54
N GLY A 678 25.10 -9.79 -5.47
CA GLY A 678 24.92 -10.07 -6.89
C GLY A 678 23.50 -10.41 -7.30
N PRO A 679 23.29 -10.45 -8.61
CA PRO A 679 21.96 -10.53 -9.22
C PRO A 679 21.36 -11.94 -9.23
N VAL A 680 21.80 -12.85 -8.41
CA VAL A 680 21.31 -14.22 -8.43
C VAL A 680 20.15 -14.35 -7.46
N VAL A 681 18.96 -14.36 -7.99
CA VAL A 681 17.79 -14.83 -7.26
C VAL A 681 17.91 -16.35 -7.17
N THR A 682 18.45 -16.84 -6.06
CA THR A 682 18.39 -18.25 -5.74
C THR A 682 17.08 -18.50 -5.00
N PHE A 683 16.35 -19.38 -5.51
CA PHE A 683 15.09 -19.82 -4.98
C PHE A 683 15.37 -20.80 -3.85
N GLY A 684 15.31 -20.33 -2.65
CA GLY A 684 15.52 -21.01 -1.34
C GLY A 684 16.09 -22.42 -1.33
N SER A 685 16.84 -22.80 -0.35
CA SER A 685 17.61 -24.05 -0.15
C SER A 685 16.84 -25.37 -0.31
N GLY A 686 15.80 -25.43 -1.12
CA GLY A 686 15.05 -26.61 -1.46
C GLY A 686 14.98 -26.76 -2.97
N SER A 687 15.25 -27.94 -3.47
CA SER A 687 15.00 -28.29 -4.86
C SER A 687 13.58 -27.86 -5.26
N ILE A 688 13.47 -27.13 -6.36
CA ILE A 688 12.21 -26.81 -7.03
C ILE A 688 11.45 -28.11 -7.20
N ALA A 689 10.24 -28.11 -6.73
CA ALA A 689 9.45 -29.32 -6.82
C ALA A 689 8.53 -29.26 -8.04
N PRO A 690 8.33 -30.39 -8.74
CA PRO A 690 7.49 -30.45 -9.92
C PRO A 690 6.09 -29.91 -9.66
N THR A 691 5.60 -29.07 -10.56
CA THR A 691 4.27 -28.50 -10.48
C THR A 691 3.48 -28.79 -11.76
N LYS A 692 2.26 -29.29 -11.60
CA LYS A 692 1.31 -29.51 -12.68
C LYS A 692 0.21 -28.46 -12.58
N VAL A 693 0.02 -27.71 -13.65
CA VAL A 693 -1.04 -26.70 -13.75
C VAL A 693 -1.84 -26.96 -14.99
N TRP A 694 -3.18 -26.98 -14.87
CA TRP A 694 -4.06 -27.06 -16.03
C TRP A 694 -5.36 -26.31 -15.79
N ILE A 695 -6.01 -25.94 -16.89
CA ILE A 695 -7.32 -25.31 -16.84
C ILE A 695 -8.35 -26.28 -17.40
N GLU A 696 -9.46 -26.48 -16.67
CA GLU A 696 -10.51 -27.39 -17.11
C GLU A 696 -11.13 -26.90 -18.42
N PRO A 697 -11.23 -27.76 -19.46
CA PRO A 697 -11.88 -27.38 -20.71
C PRO A 697 -13.38 -27.24 -20.51
N GLN A 698 -13.97 -26.27 -21.22
CA GLN A 698 -15.42 -26.15 -21.29
C GLN A 698 -16.04 -27.46 -21.80
N ARG A 699 -17.11 -27.91 -21.17
CA ARG A 699 -17.95 -29.01 -21.65
C ARG A 699 -19.05 -28.46 -22.56
N VAL A 700 -19.15 -28.99 -23.76
CA VAL A 700 -20.26 -28.75 -24.69
C VAL A 700 -21.01 -30.08 -24.87
N ASN A 701 -22.30 -30.09 -24.57
CA ASN A 701 -23.14 -31.31 -24.55
C ASN A 701 -22.57 -32.46 -23.73
N GLY A 702 -22.01 -32.13 -22.56
CA GLY A 702 -21.42 -33.10 -21.62
C GLY A 702 -20.04 -33.65 -22.04
N LYS A 703 -19.57 -33.33 -23.24
CA LYS A 703 -18.25 -33.73 -23.72
C LYS A 703 -17.27 -32.56 -23.51
N PRO A 704 -16.10 -32.82 -22.93
CA PRO A 704 -15.09 -31.78 -22.80
C PRO A 704 -14.68 -31.29 -24.20
N VAL A 705 -14.75 -29.99 -24.43
CA VAL A 705 -14.10 -29.37 -25.59
C VAL A 705 -12.62 -29.52 -25.34
N PRO A 706 -11.91 -30.26 -26.15
CA PRO A 706 -10.51 -30.46 -25.91
C PRO A 706 -9.78 -29.12 -26.02
N LEU A 707 -9.33 -28.60 -24.90
CA LEU A 707 -8.32 -27.55 -24.93
C LEU A 707 -7.01 -28.15 -25.42
N PRO A 708 -6.29 -27.46 -26.26
CA PRO A 708 -4.95 -27.88 -26.66
C PRO A 708 -3.93 -27.56 -25.54
N LEU A 709 -4.37 -27.55 -24.27
CA LEU A 709 -3.49 -27.33 -23.16
C LEU A 709 -2.79 -28.63 -22.80
N PRO A 710 -1.50 -28.72 -23.06
CA PRO A 710 -0.71 -29.80 -22.55
C PRO A 710 -0.69 -29.80 -21.04
N LEU A 711 -0.64 -30.97 -20.46
CA LEU A 711 -0.25 -31.12 -19.06
C LEU A 711 1.17 -30.59 -18.94
N LEU A 712 1.32 -29.44 -18.35
CA LEU A 712 2.61 -28.78 -18.15
C LEU A 712 3.15 -29.25 -16.81
N THR A 713 4.22 -30.03 -16.83
CA THR A 713 4.99 -30.35 -15.63
C THR A 713 6.18 -29.40 -15.61
N MET A 714 6.27 -28.56 -14.60
CA MET A 714 7.32 -27.54 -14.50
C MET A 714 8.17 -27.78 -13.28
N ASP A 715 9.46 -27.92 -13.50
CA ASP A 715 10.48 -27.72 -12.47
C ASP A 715 10.78 -26.23 -12.46
N MET A 716 9.90 -25.45 -11.80
CA MET A 716 10.04 -24.01 -11.80
C MET A 716 9.86 -23.40 -10.44
N VAL A 717 10.50 -22.32 -10.34
CA VAL A 717 10.51 -21.49 -9.17
C VAL A 717 9.72 -20.22 -9.41
N SER A 718 9.90 -19.58 -10.54
CA SER A 718 9.08 -18.46 -10.94
C SER A 718 9.11 -18.31 -12.46
N GLY A 719 8.01 -17.86 -13.03
CA GLY A 719 7.93 -17.57 -14.45
C GLY A 719 6.55 -17.14 -14.91
N THR A 720 6.52 -16.40 -16.00
CA THR A 720 5.30 -16.05 -16.70
C THR A 720 5.11 -16.98 -17.87
N TRP A 721 3.93 -17.55 -17.93
CA TRP A 721 3.52 -18.43 -19.01
C TRP A 721 2.37 -17.76 -19.76
N GLU A 722 2.67 -17.18 -20.89
CA GLU A 722 1.65 -16.72 -21.80
C GLU A 722 1.37 -17.79 -22.82
N MET A 723 0.11 -18.18 -22.92
CA MET A 723 -0.30 -19.17 -23.90
C MET A 723 -1.26 -18.56 -24.92
N GLU A 724 -0.76 -18.32 -26.13
CA GLU A 724 -1.59 -18.02 -27.31
C GLU A 724 -1.95 -19.31 -28.00
N LEU A 725 -3.23 -19.59 -28.10
CA LEU A 725 -3.77 -20.78 -28.77
C LEU A 725 -4.30 -20.40 -30.14
N ALA A 726 -3.41 -20.29 -31.12
CA ALA A 726 -3.79 -20.32 -32.52
C ALA A 726 -3.96 -21.77 -33.00
N ALA A 727 -4.67 -22.00 -34.10
CA ALA A 727 -4.95 -23.32 -34.62
C ALA A 727 -3.66 -24.15 -34.79
N GLY A 728 -3.43 -25.08 -33.89
CA GLY A 728 -2.31 -26.01 -33.91
C GLY A 728 -1.00 -25.49 -33.30
N THR A 729 -0.99 -24.32 -32.69
CA THR A 729 0.22 -23.73 -32.10
C THR A 729 -0.08 -23.22 -30.70
N ALA A 730 0.75 -23.56 -29.72
CA ALA A 730 0.80 -22.87 -28.44
C ALA A 730 2.15 -22.16 -28.35
N ARG A 731 2.13 -20.89 -28.02
CA ARG A 731 3.33 -20.09 -27.73
C ARG A 731 3.47 -19.95 -26.25
N LEU A 732 4.63 -20.32 -25.76
CA LEU A 732 4.99 -20.22 -24.36
C LEU A 732 6.09 -19.18 -24.23
N LEU A 733 5.86 -18.18 -23.44
CA LEU A 733 6.83 -17.14 -23.09
C LEU A 733 7.31 -17.34 -21.67
N CYS A 734 8.58 -17.11 -21.46
CA CYS A 734 9.18 -17.10 -20.16
C CYS A 734 9.93 -15.80 -19.95
N ASP A 735 9.66 -15.13 -18.83
CA ASP A 735 10.21 -13.83 -18.51
C ASP A 735 11.26 -13.85 -17.39
N THR A 736 11.65 -15.00 -16.91
CA THR A 736 12.64 -15.12 -15.84
C THR A 736 13.50 -16.35 -16.03
N VAL A 737 14.60 -16.39 -15.39
CA VAL A 737 15.60 -17.46 -15.24
C VAL A 737 15.25 -18.78 -15.95
N GLU A 738 16.23 -19.43 -16.47
CA GLU A 738 16.13 -20.72 -17.19
C GLU A 738 15.07 -21.67 -16.61
N ILE A 739 14.11 -22.05 -17.44
CA ILE A 739 13.06 -22.99 -17.08
C ILE A 739 13.39 -24.34 -17.68
N HIS A 740 13.47 -25.33 -16.82
CA HIS A 740 13.49 -26.73 -17.22
C HIS A 740 12.11 -27.31 -17.04
N GLY A 741 11.55 -27.92 -18.05
CA GLY A 741 10.24 -28.51 -17.96
C GLY A 741 10.05 -29.70 -18.85
N THR A 742 9.01 -30.47 -18.58
CA THR A 742 8.58 -31.59 -19.40
C THR A 742 7.19 -31.33 -19.93
N LEU A 743 7.06 -31.35 -21.24
CA LEU A 743 5.79 -31.18 -21.93
C LEU A 743 5.44 -32.42 -22.75
N HIS A 744 4.35 -33.09 -22.41
CA HIS A 744 3.98 -34.36 -23.02
C HIS A 744 5.13 -35.39 -23.08
N GLY A 745 5.94 -35.47 -22.01
CA GLY A 745 7.06 -36.37 -21.94
C GLY A 745 8.31 -35.97 -22.72
N ARG A 746 8.37 -34.72 -23.21
CA ARG A 746 9.58 -34.14 -23.81
C ARG A 746 10.11 -33.03 -22.92
N ASP A 747 11.37 -33.14 -22.61
CA ASP A 747 12.07 -32.13 -21.84
C ASP A 747 12.33 -30.89 -22.68
N PHE A 748 12.22 -29.72 -22.06
CA PHE A 748 12.63 -28.46 -22.65
C PHE A 748 13.33 -27.57 -21.62
N THR A 749 14.16 -26.68 -22.13
CA THR A 749 14.84 -25.65 -21.36
C THR A 749 14.63 -24.34 -22.09
N THR A 750 14.33 -23.28 -21.37
CA THR A 750 14.19 -21.93 -21.94
C THR A 750 14.81 -20.90 -21.00
N SER A 751 15.55 -19.97 -21.61
CA SER A 751 16.06 -18.77 -20.95
C SER A 751 15.80 -17.61 -21.90
N ASP A 752 15.10 -16.57 -21.49
CA ASP A 752 14.83 -15.33 -22.23
C ASP A 752 14.29 -15.51 -23.68
N GLU A 753 13.80 -16.70 -24.03
CA GLU A 753 13.31 -17.02 -25.37
C GLU A 753 11.88 -17.54 -25.33
N ALA A 754 11.10 -17.20 -26.38
CA ALA A 754 9.81 -17.80 -26.58
C ALA A 754 9.96 -19.26 -27.03
N VAL A 755 9.22 -20.17 -26.40
CA VAL A 755 9.14 -21.55 -26.85
C VAL A 755 7.88 -21.73 -27.68
N VAL A 756 8.04 -22.01 -28.95
CA VAL A 756 6.92 -22.30 -29.86
C VAL A 756 6.71 -23.79 -29.94
N MET A 757 5.55 -24.24 -29.53
CA MET A 757 5.11 -25.63 -29.58
C MET A 757 4.14 -25.85 -30.72
N LYS A 758 4.43 -26.81 -31.61
CA LYS A 758 3.55 -27.18 -32.71
C LYS A 758 2.84 -28.51 -32.43
N PHE A 759 1.54 -28.53 -32.64
CA PHE A 759 0.71 -29.69 -32.43
C PHE A 759 0.07 -30.13 -33.77
N GLU A 760 -0.06 -31.41 -33.96
CA GLU A 760 -0.90 -31.97 -35.03
C GLU A 760 -2.40 -31.75 -34.72
N LYS A 761 -3.26 -31.81 -35.77
CA LYS A 761 -4.72 -31.72 -35.63
C LYS A 761 -5.33 -32.64 -34.56
N LYS A 762 -4.63 -33.69 -34.15
CA LYS A 762 -5.01 -34.64 -33.11
C LYS A 762 -4.32 -34.39 -31.75
N LYS A 763 -3.71 -33.21 -31.52
CA LYS A 763 -3.05 -32.80 -30.27
C LYS A 763 -1.77 -33.55 -29.94
N LYS A 764 -1.09 -34.09 -30.88
CA LYS A 764 0.23 -34.65 -30.68
C LYS A 764 1.27 -33.55 -30.86
N LEU A 765 2.12 -33.36 -29.87
CA LEU A 765 3.26 -32.45 -29.98
C LEU A 765 4.20 -32.93 -31.07
N ILE A 766 4.43 -32.15 -32.14
CA ILE A 766 5.30 -32.49 -33.26
C ILE A 766 6.62 -31.71 -33.26
N GLY A 767 6.76 -30.64 -32.49
CA GLY A 767 8.01 -29.90 -32.42
C GLY A 767 8.02 -28.88 -31.32
N ILE A 768 9.21 -28.61 -30.79
CA ILE A 768 9.54 -27.51 -29.88
C ILE A 768 10.70 -26.77 -30.55
N THR A 769 10.55 -25.48 -30.75
CA THR A 769 11.60 -24.62 -31.29
C THR A 769 11.74 -23.36 -30.39
N ALA A 770 12.97 -23.05 -30.02
CA ALA A 770 13.27 -21.74 -29.45
C ALA A 770 13.17 -20.68 -30.56
N ALA A 771 12.42 -19.63 -30.30
CA ALA A 771 12.31 -18.50 -31.22
C ALA A 771 12.90 -17.26 -30.56
N LYS A 772 13.94 -16.67 -31.15
CA LYS A 772 14.41 -15.36 -30.74
C LYS A 772 13.30 -14.35 -30.97
N GLN A 773 13.05 -13.53 -29.98
CA GLN A 773 12.11 -12.42 -30.09
C GLN A 773 12.64 -11.32 -30.99
#